data_609e104f99f7634c0d5b1223f39783a2
#
_entry.id   609e104f99f7634c0d5b1223f39783a2
#
_cell.length_a   1.000
_cell.length_b   1.000
_cell.length_c   1.000
_cell.angle_alpha   90.00
_cell.angle_beta   90.00
_cell.angle_gamma   90.00
#
_symmetry.space_group_name_H-M   'P 1'
#
loop_
_entity.id
_entity.type
_entity.pdbx_description
1 polymer ?
#
loop_
_entity_poly.entity_id
_entity_poly.type
_entity_poly.pdbx_seq_one_letter_code
_entity_poly.pdbx_strand_id
1 'polypeptide(L)'
;MKLNVFLLVLLALALNVGVAAAQSDVKPELYTATVIPCPSDIINGTAFTDRNYAAAYGLTNLNGEVEGETMECGIVTVPENYDEPDGRTIELFYMRLFSTSKSPAADPLIYLSGGPGMAGTHEVASTPIELSNLNQIRERRDIVTYDQRGTGYSNYLICAPFTSAIGMLLQRNTDEKVAAQFEAIENDYGATIAMKNNLCAVMYDELTDVDLGQYNSVASAQDILHLAEALGYSEGYNLFGTSYGTRLAQYAMRTTPDRVRSVVLDGALAPDQANSTMSFAKRYEQYLNIFAQCAADEACNAAYPNLNERFATLLEKIEANPIALDPPLVVNPQYTWQASLPAVIEKIDPSFFFGLAGLSNGFPDGGPANLAPRTILALEEGDLDYVRSAFGAPDAPVADAAAPAPVAPPAAAQPMFQPDQPLFQAPFSTLVTFAQILAASGDNGIDAHWLAIALNDLQARLTAGEDQVDLMEDLITLSVVPNMGVDAQVLIDYANEHLSADAAAAANAVVAQMTHHDVRKTLWGIQDIAMNLGGPEARASSTTMQFAVNCAEDTAFTTPEEARAYLKASPFPQLVLFSAETNDSLFKSCEFYPKPLDESVAAPVMSDIPTLVFQSALDVQTPLSWAQAILATLNTGYYVEWPNMGHIATGKDYHGCAGDIAAAFLDNPAREPNTSCAQGEEYRLKFVLPE
;
A
#
# COMPACT_ATOMS: atom_id res chain seq x y z
N MET A 1 -36.30 58.65 18.94
CA MET A 1 -35.51 58.25 17.74
C MET A 1 -34.34 57.33 18.07
N LYS A 2 -34.15 56.89 19.32
CA LYS A 2 -33.08 55.95 19.68
C LYS A 2 -33.56 54.51 19.98
N LEU A 3 -34.84 54.27 19.95
CA LEU A 3 -35.44 52.95 20.26
C LEU A 3 -35.59 52.07 19.01
N ASN A 4 -35.70 52.65 17.81
CA ASN A 4 -35.88 51.89 16.55
C ASN A 4 -34.60 51.36 15.94
N VAL A 5 -33.41 51.90 16.33
CA VAL A 5 -32.11 51.37 15.81
C VAL A 5 -31.68 50.12 16.55
N PHE A 6 -32.04 50.01 17.86
CA PHE A 6 -31.71 48.82 18.66
C PHE A 6 -32.57 47.60 18.26
N LEU A 7 -33.83 47.84 17.84
CA LEU A 7 -34.70 46.76 17.36
C LEU A 7 -34.29 46.26 15.95
N LEU A 8 -33.76 47.13 15.10
CA LEU A 8 -33.26 46.76 13.77
C LEU A 8 -31.94 45.99 13.82
N VAL A 9 -31.06 46.29 14.77
CA VAL A 9 -29.82 45.55 15.01
C VAL A 9 -30.10 44.17 15.63
N LEU A 10 -31.07 44.04 16.53
CA LEU A 10 -31.49 42.74 17.05
C LEU A 10 -32.26 41.90 16.02
N LEU A 11 -32.99 42.50 15.07
CA LEU A 11 -33.61 41.77 13.97
C LEU A 11 -32.57 41.33 12.92
N ALA A 12 -31.53 42.11 12.68
CA ALA A 12 -30.44 41.74 11.79
C ALA A 12 -29.53 40.62 12.37
N LEU A 13 -29.32 40.64 13.69
CA LEU A 13 -28.64 39.56 14.40
C LEU A 13 -29.47 38.28 14.47
N ALA A 14 -30.80 38.39 14.64
CA ALA A 14 -31.69 37.23 14.63
C ALA A 14 -31.89 36.61 13.23
N LEU A 15 -31.73 37.41 12.16
CA LEU A 15 -31.79 36.92 10.78
C LEU A 15 -30.46 36.27 10.32
N ASN A 16 -29.31 36.67 10.86
CA ASN A 16 -28.05 36.02 10.58
C ASN A 16 -27.80 34.70 11.34
N VAL A 17 -28.46 34.53 12.51
CA VAL A 17 -28.41 33.25 13.25
C VAL A 17 -29.36 32.21 12.65
N GLY A 18 -30.36 32.63 11.87
CA GLY A 18 -31.38 31.74 11.27
C GLY A 18 -31.00 31.15 9.88
N VAL A 19 -29.94 31.64 9.22
CA VAL A 19 -29.55 31.15 7.90
C VAL A 19 -28.35 30.18 7.98
N ALA A 20 -27.53 30.27 9.02
CA ALA A 20 -26.42 29.31 9.23
C ALA A 20 -26.87 27.96 9.81
N ALA A 21 -28.09 27.90 10.41
CA ALA A 21 -28.58 26.67 11.06
C ALA A 21 -29.41 25.74 10.14
N ALA A 22 -29.60 26.08 8.86
CA ALA A 22 -30.48 25.32 7.99
C ALA A 22 -29.76 24.42 6.95
N GLN A 23 -28.43 24.36 6.97
CA GLN A 23 -27.65 23.53 6.03
C GLN A 23 -26.72 22.50 6.67
N SER A 24 -26.65 22.42 8.01
CA SER A 24 -25.65 21.61 8.73
C SER A 24 -26.13 20.25 9.27
N ASP A 25 -27.37 19.83 9.07
CA ASP A 25 -27.90 18.63 9.74
C ASP A 25 -28.29 17.46 8.83
N VAL A 26 -27.84 17.41 7.59
CA VAL A 26 -28.00 16.15 6.82
C VAL A 26 -26.72 15.36 6.98
N LYS A 27 -26.62 14.56 8.07
CA LYS A 27 -25.61 13.49 8.12
C LYS A 27 -25.76 12.64 6.86
N PRO A 28 -24.65 12.25 6.21
CA PRO A 28 -24.71 11.31 5.10
C PRO A 28 -25.51 10.08 5.52
N GLU A 29 -26.41 9.62 4.65
CA GLU A 29 -27.21 8.43 4.93
C GLU A 29 -26.29 7.20 4.92
N LEU A 30 -26.22 6.50 6.06
CA LEU A 30 -25.39 5.31 6.21
C LEU A 30 -25.81 4.22 5.21
N TYR A 31 -24.84 3.48 4.71
CA TYR A 31 -25.03 2.33 3.83
C TYR A 31 -25.72 2.66 2.49
N THR A 32 -25.63 3.91 2.05
CA THR A 32 -26.18 4.36 0.77
C THR A 32 -25.06 4.77 -0.16
N ALA A 33 -25.08 4.24 -1.39
CA ALA A 33 -24.12 4.61 -2.42
C ALA A 33 -24.51 5.96 -3.07
N THR A 34 -23.56 6.85 -3.14
CA THR A 34 -23.68 8.13 -3.87
C THR A 34 -22.70 8.12 -5.03
N VAL A 35 -23.22 8.13 -6.25
CA VAL A 35 -22.39 8.23 -7.47
C VAL A 35 -21.79 9.64 -7.53
N ILE A 36 -20.49 9.71 -7.82
CA ILE A 36 -19.73 10.94 -7.97
C ILE A 36 -18.85 10.86 -9.21
N PRO A 37 -18.40 11.98 -9.79
CA PRO A 37 -17.42 11.96 -10.86
C PRO A 37 -16.15 11.21 -10.47
N CYS A 38 -15.64 10.38 -11.39
CA CYS A 38 -14.40 9.67 -11.14
C CYS A 38 -13.21 10.63 -11.11
N PRO A 39 -12.31 10.53 -10.12
CA PRO A 39 -11.08 11.30 -10.07
C PRO A 39 -10.22 11.09 -11.33
N SER A 40 -9.57 12.14 -11.80
CA SER A 40 -8.85 12.15 -13.08
C SER A 40 -7.61 11.25 -13.08
N ASP A 41 -6.97 11.05 -11.93
CA ASP A 41 -5.83 10.15 -11.78
C ASP A 41 -6.25 8.66 -11.87
N ILE A 42 -7.45 8.30 -11.42
CA ILE A 42 -8.05 6.97 -11.63
C ILE A 42 -8.29 6.74 -13.12
N ILE A 43 -8.97 7.67 -13.79
CA ILE A 43 -9.30 7.53 -15.24
C ILE A 43 -8.01 7.46 -16.08
N ASN A 44 -7.02 8.28 -15.76
CA ASN A 44 -5.78 8.38 -16.54
C ASN A 44 -4.74 7.31 -16.17
N GLY A 45 -4.93 6.56 -15.09
CA GLY A 45 -4.01 5.52 -14.66
C GLY A 45 -2.59 6.04 -14.40
N THR A 46 -2.44 7.18 -13.69
CA THR A 46 -1.16 7.90 -13.66
C THR A 46 -0.16 7.41 -12.62
N ALA A 47 -0.54 6.47 -11.75
CA ALA A 47 0.23 6.26 -10.53
C ALA A 47 1.48 5.36 -10.68
N PHE A 48 1.52 4.30 -11.52
CA PHE A 48 2.59 3.29 -11.39
C PHE A 48 3.09 2.64 -12.68
N THR A 49 2.68 3.05 -13.87
CA THR A 49 3.01 2.26 -15.06
C THR A 49 4.31 2.67 -15.73
N ASP A 50 5.15 1.69 -15.96
CA ASP A 50 5.99 1.67 -17.13
C ASP A 50 5.07 1.60 -18.38
N ARG A 51 4.64 2.79 -18.85
CA ARG A 51 3.73 2.95 -20.00
C ARG A 51 4.23 2.23 -21.25
N ASN A 52 5.54 2.00 -21.36
CA ASN A 52 6.16 1.31 -22.47
C ASN A 52 5.86 -0.19 -22.43
N TYR A 53 5.73 -0.76 -21.23
CA TYR A 53 5.48 -2.19 -21.06
C TYR A 53 4.02 -2.54 -21.43
N ALA A 54 3.06 -1.80 -20.92
CA ALA A 54 1.64 -2.00 -21.24
C ALA A 54 1.38 -1.87 -22.75
N ALA A 55 1.98 -0.87 -23.41
CA ALA A 55 1.84 -0.67 -24.84
C ALA A 55 2.47 -1.80 -25.68
N ALA A 56 3.60 -2.36 -25.22
CA ALA A 56 4.31 -3.44 -25.91
C ALA A 56 3.49 -4.76 -25.98
N TYR A 57 2.64 -4.99 -24.97
CA TYR A 57 1.80 -6.20 -24.89
C TYR A 57 0.33 -5.98 -25.29
N GLY A 58 -0.04 -4.78 -25.74
CA GLY A 58 -1.40 -4.45 -26.17
C GLY A 58 -2.43 -4.53 -25.04
N LEU A 59 -2.00 -4.26 -23.80
CA LEU A 59 -2.83 -4.39 -22.61
C LEU A 59 -3.86 -3.26 -22.52
N THR A 60 -5.02 -3.59 -21.95
CA THR A 60 -6.10 -2.63 -21.70
C THR A 60 -5.76 -1.72 -20.52
N ASN A 61 -6.29 -0.49 -20.59
CA ASN A 61 -6.31 0.48 -19.51
C ASN A 61 -7.70 1.10 -19.45
N LEU A 62 -7.96 1.98 -18.48
CA LEU A 62 -9.27 2.63 -18.33
C LEU A 62 -9.58 3.69 -19.42
N ASN A 63 -8.66 4.00 -20.32
CA ASN A 63 -8.85 5.06 -21.35
C ASN A 63 -10.02 4.83 -22.33
N GLY A 64 -10.59 3.63 -22.37
CA GLY A 64 -11.76 3.30 -23.20
C GLY A 64 -13.06 3.29 -22.40
N GLU A 65 -13.01 3.47 -21.11
CA GLU A 65 -14.19 3.46 -20.25
C GLU A 65 -14.92 4.80 -20.33
N VAL A 66 -16.25 4.73 -20.24
CA VAL A 66 -17.14 5.89 -20.28
C VAL A 66 -17.91 5.93 -18.97
N GLU A 67 -17.68 7.00 -18.22
CA GLU A 67 -18.34 7.25 -16.95
C GLU A 67 -19.86 7.32 -17.12
N GLY A 68 -20.59 6.61 -16.29
CA GLY A 68 -22.05 6.45 -16.37
C GLY A 68 -22.56 5.45 -17.42
N GLU A 69 -21.66 4.89 -18.28
CA GLU A 69 -22.03 3.89 -19.30
C GLU A 69 -21.33 2.55 -19.08
N THR A 70 -20.01 2.54 -18.93
CA THR A 70 -19.19 1.33 -18.78
C THR A 70 -18.50 1.27 -17.44
N MET A 71 -18.39 2.38 -16.73
CA MET A 71 -17.87 2.49 -15.36
C MET A 71 -18.62 3.56 -14.57
N GLU A 72 -18.52 3.48 -13.26
CA GLU A 72 -18.90 4.55 -12.35
C GLU A 72 -17.98 4.59 -11.13
N CYS A 73 -17.86 5.77 -10.53
CA CYS A 73 -17.26 5.95 -9.21
C CYS A 73 -18.30 6.45 -8.22
N GLY A 74 -18.09 6.17 -6.95
CA GLY A 74 -18.98 6.63 -5.90
C GLY A 74 -18.40 6.42 -4.53
N ILE A 75 -19.19 6.77 -3.55
CA ILE A 75 -18.86 6.60 -2.14
C ILE A 75 -20.01 5.90 -1.41
N VAL A 76 -19.63 5.18 -0.36
CA VAL A 76 -20.57 4.62 0.62
C VAL A 76 -20.14 5.10 1.99
N THR A 77 -21.04 5.71 2.75
CA THR A 77 -20.79 6.14 4.12
C THR A 77 -21.03 4.97 5.07
N VAL A 78 -20.02 4.67 5.91
CA VAL A 78 -20.10 3.60 6.92
C VAL A 78 -19.66 4.13 8.28
N PRO A 79 -20.03 3.47 9.40
CA PRO A 79 -19.44 3.80 10.69
C PRO A 79 -17.94 3.51 10.71
N GLU A 80 -17.16 4.36 11.37
CA GLU A 80 -15.78 4.01 11.69
C GLU A 80 -15.74 2.79 12.62
N ASN A 81 -16.56 2.82 13.68
CA ASN A 81 -16.75 1.72 14.63
C ASN A 81 -18.14 1.10 14.45
N TYR A 82 -18.19 -0.17 14.02
CA TYR A 82 -19.47 -0.89 13.83
C TYR A 82 -20.19 -1.22 15.15
N ASP A 83 -19.51 -1.20 16.29
CA ASP A 83 -20.10 -1.34 17.62
C ASP A 83 -20.75 -0.03 18.10
N GLU A 84 -20.40 1.09 17.46
CA GLU A 84 -20.95 2.44 17.74
C GLU A 84 -21.46 3.11 16.45
N PRO A 85 -22.51 2.56 15.81
CA PRO A 85 -22.94 3.00 14.47
C PRO A 85 -23.44 4.45 14.41
N ASP A 86 -23.85 5.03 15.54
CA ASP A 86 -24.25 6.43 15.65
C ASP A 86 -23.06 7.38 15.89
N GLY A 87 -21.84 6.82 16.00
CA GLY A 87 -20.60 7.55 16.24
C GLY A 87 -20.05 8.22 14.99
N ARG A 88 -18.72 8.22 14.91
CA ARG A 88 -17.98 8.76 13.77
C ARG A 88 -18.21 7.91 12.51
N THR A 89 -18.30 8.57 11.37
CA THR A 89 -18.46 7.93 10.06
C THR A 89 -17.26 8.19 9.15
N ILE A 90 -17.03 7.26 8.23
CA ILE A 90 -16.05 7.37 7.15
C ILE A 90 -16.71 7.12 5.81
N GLU A 91 -16.07 7.56 4.72
CA GLU A 91 -16.51 7.32 3.36
C GLU A 91 -15.62 6.27 2.69
N LEU A 92 -16.23 5.24 2.10
CA LEU A 92 -15.56 4.26 1.26
C LEU A 92 -15.73 4.66 -0.20
N PHE A 93 -14.63 4.96 -0.87
CA PHE A 93 -14.63 5.24 -2.30
C PHE A 93 -14.58 3.93 -3.08
N TYR A 94 -15.44 3.80 -4.10
CA TYR A 94 -15.46 2.64 -4.99
C TYR A 94 -15.41 3.04 -6.47
N MET A 95 -14.92 2.13 -7.29
CA MET A 95 -15.06 2.11 -8.73
C MET A 95 -15.73 0.82 -9.15
N ARG A 96 -16.78 0.92 -9.97
CA ARG A 96 -17.49 -0.20 -10.56
C ARG A 96 -17.30 -0.21 -12.07
N LEU A 97 -16.78 -1.31 -12.60
CA LEU A 97 -16.72 -1.59 -14.02
C LEU A 97 -17.92 -2.47 -14.37
N PHE A 98 -18.84 -1.95 -15.16
CA PHE A 98 -20.03 -2.69 -15.55
C PHE A 98 -19.69 -3.87 -16.46
N SER A 99 -20.40 -4.98 -16.30
CA SER A 99 -20.27 -6.14 -17.18
C SER A 99 -20.50 -5.76 -18.65
N THR A 100 -19.72 -6.35 -19.52
CA THR A 100 -19.92 -6.20 -20.98
C THR A 100 -21.06 -7.07 -21.51
N SER A 101 -21.64 -7.95 -20.67
CA SER A 101 -22.80 -8.77 -21.01
C SER A 101 -24.09 -7.96 -21.12
N LYS A 102 -24.94 -8.32 -22.07
CA LYS A 102 -26.31 -7.78 -22.12
C LYS A 102 -27.22 -8.35 -21.03
N SER A 103 -26.79 -9.41 -20.35
CA SER A 103 -27.49 -10.07 -19.26
C SER A 103 -26.45 -10.47 -18.22
N PRO A 104 -25.95 -9.50 -17.43
CA PRO A 104 -24.94 -9.76 -16.43
C PRO A 104 -25.44 -10.72 -15.36
N ALA A 105 -24.56 -11.47 -14.75
CA ALA A 105 -24.84 -12.25 -13.55
C ALA A 105 -25.17 -11.28 -12.39
N ALA A 106 -26.07 -11.71 -11.51
CA ALA A 106 -26.48 -10.89 -10.36
C ALA A 106 -25.42 -10.80 -9.26
N ASP A 107 -24.44 -11.68 -9.29
CA ASP A 107 -23.34 -11.80 -8.33
C ASP A 107 -22.07 -11.09 -8.86
N PRO A 108 -21.74 -9.91 -8.36
CA PRO A 108 -20.53 -9.17 -8.78
C PRO A 108 -19.26 -9.87 -8.30
N LEU A 109 -18.12 -9.45 -8.85
CA LEU A 109 -16.83 -9.66 -8.22
C LEU A 109 -16.43 -8.42 -7.44
N ILE A 110 -16.09 -8.57 -6.17
CA ILE A 110 -15.47 -7.52 -5.35
C ILE A 110 -13.98 -7.82 -5.25
N TYR A 111 -13.16 -6.89 -5.78
CA TYR A 111 -11.71 -6.98 -5.77
C TYR A 111 -11.16 -6.36 -4.47
N LEU A 112 -10.26 -7.09 -3.80
CA LEU A 112 -9.64 -6.73 -2.54
C LEU A 112 -8.13 -6.59 -2.73
N SER A 113 -7.64 -5.36 -2.65
CA SER A 113 -6.21 -5.06 -2.83
C SER A 113 -5.35 -5.55 -1.68
N GLY A 114 -4.05 -5.61 -1.96
CA GLY A 114 -3.02 -6.06 -1.04
C GLY A 114 -2.50 -5.00 -0.08
N GLY A 115 -1.27 -5.15 0.33
CA GLY A 115 -0.56 -4.32 1.28
C GLY A 115 -0.33 -5.04 2.61
N PRO A 116 -1.10 -4.76 3.68
CA PRO A 116 -2.24 -3.85 3.81
C PRO A 116 -1.90 -2.39 3.50
N GLY A 117 -2.94 -1.60 3.26
CA GLY A 117 -2.78 -0.15 3.03
C GLY A 117 -2.82 0.29 1.56
N MET A 118 -2.87 -0.63 0.58
CA MET A 118 -3.00 -0.26 -0.83
C MET A 118 -4.43 0.13 -1.19
N ALA A 119 -4.54 1.13 -2.06
CA ALA A 119 -5.82 1.60 -2.60
C ALA A 119 -6.24 0.73 -3.78
N GLY A 120 -7.37 0.02 -3.66
CA GLY A 120 -7.82 -0.93 -4.67
C GLY A 120 -8.16 -0.30 -6.01
N THR A 121 -8.71 0.90 -6.00
CA THR A 121 -9.04 1.62 -7.24
C THR A 121 -7.79 2.03 -8.01
N HIS A 122 -6.73 2.48 -7.30
CA HIS A 122 -5.45 2.81 -7.91
C HIS A 122 -4.72 1.55 -8.42
N GLU A 123 -4.76 0.45 -7.68
CA GLU A 123 -4.14 -0.81 -8.08
C GLU A 123 -4.72 -1.29 -9.41
N VAL A 124 -6.04 -1.42 -9.51
CA VAL A 124 -6.73 -1.87 -10.73
C VAL A 124 -6.51 -0.88 -11.89
N ALA A 125 -6.57 0.43 -11.63
CA ALA A 125 -6.37 1.45 -12.66
C ALA A 125 -4.93 1.49 -13.20
N SER A 126 -3.94 1.11 -12.36
CA SER A 126 -2.52 1.25 -12.66
C SER A 126 -1.83 -0.05 -13.09
N THR A 127 -2.50 -1.21 -12.97
CA THR A 127 -1.95 -2.51 -13.32
C THR A 127 -2.67 -3.10 -14.54
N PRO A 128 -2.24 -2.75 -15.77
CA PRO A 128 -2.95 -3.14 -17.00
C PRO A 128 -3.06 -4.66 -17.20
N ILE A 129 -2.09 -5.43 -16.69
CA ILE A 129 -2.12 -6.90 -16.79
C ILE A 129 -3.25 -7.45 -15.96
N GLU A 130 -3.36 -6.99 -14.71
CA GLU A 130 -4.41 -7.40 -13.78
C GLU A 130 -5.79 -6.99 -14.29
N LEU A 131 -5.94 -5.74 -14.75
CA LEU A 131 -7.16 -5.27 -15.39
C LEU A 131 -7.52 -6.12 -16.62
N SER A 132 -6.53 -6.56 -17.41
CA SER A 132 -6.78 -7.45 -18.56
C SER A 132 -7.34 -8.81 -18.11
N ASN A 133 -6.80 -9.41 -17.06
CA ASN A 133 -7.31 -10.65 -16.49
C ASN A 133 -8.70 -10.46 -15.84
N LEU A 134 -8.95 -9.35 -15.15
CA LEU A 134 -10.25 -9.02 -14.59
C LEU A 134 -11.32 -8.78 -15.69
N ASN A 135 -10.94 -8.23 -16.85
CA ASN A 135 -11.87 -8.03 -17.96
C ASN A 135 -12.46 -9.33 -18.52
N GLN A 136 -11.79 -10.46 -18.40
CA GLN A 136 -12.36 -11.77 -18.76
C GLN A 136 -13.52 -12.16 -17.82
N ILE A 137 -13.40 -11.83 -16.53
CA ILE A 137 -14.47 -12.00 -15.55
C ILE A 137 -15.60 -11.00 -15.82
N ARG A 138 -15.27 -9.78 -16.24
CA ARG A 138 -16.19 -8.70 -16.57
C ARG A 138 -17.12 -9.04 -17.76
N GLU A 139 -16.74 -9.99 -18.60
CA GLU A 139 -17.64 -10.49 -19.66
C GLU A 139 -18.97 -11.02 -19.13
N ARG A 140 -19.05 -11.39 -17.85
CA ARG A 140 -20.23 -12.01 -17.24
C ARG A 140 -20.80 -11.24 -16.06
N ARG A 141 -20.01 -10.52 -15.29
CA ARG A 141 -20.40 -9.85 -14.05
C ARG A 141 -19.70 -8.52 -13.83
N ASP A 142 -20.32 -7.67 -13.06
CA ASP A 142 -19.69 -6.40 -12.66
C ASP A 142 -18.43 -6.66 -11.83
N ILE A 143 -17.44 -5.82 -12.00
CA ILE A 143 -16.25 -5.76 -11.14
C ILE A 143 -16.37 -4.53 -10.26
N VAL A 144 -16.36 -4.73 -8.97
CA VAL A 144 -16.30 -3.65 -7.97
C VAL A 144 -14.92 -3.67 -7.32
N THR A 145 -14.20 -2.57 -7.39
CA THR A 145 -13.02 -2.35 -6.57
C THR A 145 -13.25 -1.15 -5.67
N TYR A 146 -12.68 -1.12 -4.49
CA TYR A 146 -12.83 -0.01 -3.57
C TYR A 146 -11.52 0.24 -2.82
N ASP A 147 -11.37 1.45 -2.37
CA ASP A 147 -10.30 1.79 -1.45
C ASP A 147 -10.75 1.38 -0.05
N GLN A 148 -9.96 0.50 0.58
CA GLN A 148 -10.23 0.06 1.95
C GLN A 148 -10.15 1.24 2.90
N ARG A 149 -10.84 1.18 4.05
CA ARG A 149 -10.80 2.25 5.06
C ARG A 149 -9.37 2.73 5.32
N GLY A 150 -9.16 4.02 5.32
CA GLY A 150 -7.84 4.63 5.53
C GLY A 150 -6.90 4.60 4.32
N THR A 151 -7.37 4.19 3.12
CA THR A 151 -6.57 4.16 1.90
C THR A 151 -7.19 5.01 0.78
N GLY A 152 -6.40 5.40 -0.19
CA GLY A 152 -6.87 6.06 -1.42
C GLY A 152 -7.77 7.26 -1.17
N TYR A 153 -8.98 7.18 -1.70
CA TYR A 153 -10.03 8.18 -1.50
C TYR A 153 -10.96 7.86 -0.30
N SER A 154 -10.68 6.77 0.44
CA SER A 154 -11.46 6.33 1.60
C SER A 154 -10.88 6.84 2.92
N ASN A 155 -10.96 8.16 3.16
CA ASN A 155 -10.39 8.81 4.35
C ASN A 155 -8.92 8.43 4.61
N TYR A 156 -8.08 8.61 3.60
CA TYR A 156 -6.67 8.22 3.58
C TYR A 156 -5.94 8.61 4.87
N LEU A 157 -5.37 7.63 5.56
CA LEU A 157 -4.55 7.86 6.75
C LEU A 157 -3.14 8.24 6.32
N ILE A 158 -2.89 9.55 6.28
CA ILE A 158 -1.60 10.09 5.91
C ILE A 158 -0.59 9.91 7.04
N CYS A 159 0.59 9.39 6.73
CA CYS A 159 1.73 9.54 7.62
C CYS A 159 2.51 10.77 7.16
N ALA A 160 2.22 11.89 7.80
CA ALA A 160 2.74 13.15 7.32
C ALA A 160 4.27 13.15 7.20
N PRO A 161 4.80 13.79 6.16
CA PRO A 161 6.23 14.06 5.95
C PRO A 161 6.85 14.92 7.03
N PHE A 162 6.04 15.39 7.91
CA PHE A 162 6.37 16.23 9.04
C PHE A 162 6.82 15.45 10.28
N THR A 163 7.28 14.21 10.14
CA THR A 163 7.80 13.45 11.29
C THR A 163 8.85 14.22 12.08
N SER A 164 9.64 15.06 11.40
CA SER A 164 10.58 15.97 12.08
C SER A 164 9.85 17.07 12.85
N ALA A 165 8.76 17.59 12.33
CA ALA A 165 7.97 18.66 12.95
C ALA A 165 7.06 18.12 14.06
N ILE A 166 6.46 16.96 13.87
CA ILE A 166 5.73 16.23 14.92
C ILE A 166 6.65 15.94 16.11
N GLY A 167 7.89 15.50 15.85
CA GLY A 167 8.89 15.33 16.89
C GLY A 167 9.14 16.60 17.71
N MET A 168 9.04 17.78 17.11
CA MET A 168 9.16 19.04 17.83
C MET A 168 7.94 19.43 18.63
N LEU A 169 6.74 19.18 18.11
CA LEU A 169 5.48 19.37 18.84
C LEU A 169 5.41 18.47 20.07
N LEU A 170 5.83 17.22 19.93
CA LEU A 170 5.89 16.25 21.02
C LEU A 170 6.98 16.58 22.05
N GLN A 171 8.10 17.20 21.65
CA GLN A 171 9.08 17.76 22.61
C GLN A 171 8.51 18.88 23.48
N ARG A 172 7.51 19.61 23.00
CA ARG A 172 6.80 20.61 23.83
C ARG A 172 5.87 19.95 24.84
N ASN A 173 5.23 18.81 24.51
CA ASN A 173 4.22 18.15 25.33
C ASN A 173 4.74 17.01 26.21
N THR A 174 6.04 16.69 26.16
CA THR A 174 6.80 15.78 27.03
C THR A 174 6.08 14.51 27.50
N ASP A 175 5.79 13.59 26.61
CA ASP A 175 5.75 12.17 26.99
C ASP A 175 7.20 11.67 27.09
N GLU A 176 7.61 11.22 28.30
CA GLU A 176 8.97 10.71 28.55
C GLU A 176 9.35 9.53 27.64
N LYS A 177 8.36 8.74 27.16
CA LYS A 177 8.58 7.63 26.22
C LYS A 177 8.96 8.13 24.83
N VAL A 178 8.29 9.16 24.33
CA VAL A 178 8.58 9.75 23.03
C VAL A 178 9.96 10.41 23.07
N ALA A 179 10.29 11.14 24.16
CA ALA A 179 11.61 11.74 24.34
C ALA A 179 12.73 10.67 24.37
N ALA A 180 12.52 9.53 25.05
CA ALA A 180 13.48 8.43 25.10
C ALA A 180 13.72 7.77 23.73
N GLN A 181 12.69 7.72 22.88
CA GLN A 181 12.83 7.22 21.49
C GLN A 181 13.69 8.18 20.64
N PHE A 182 13.60 9.49 20.86
CA PHE A 182 14.44 10.47 20.17
C PHE A 182 15.93 10.34 20.53
N GLU A 183 16.25 10.03 21.79
CA GLU A 183 17.65 9.80 22.21
C GLU A 183 18.24 8.51 21.61
N ALA A 184 17.41 7.50 21.33
CA ALA A 184 17.86 6.22 20.78
C ALA A 184 18.27 6.30 19.29
N ILE A 185 17.92 7.38 18.58
CA ILE A 185 17.99 7.48 17.10
C ILE A 185 19.38 7.82 16.57
N GLU A 186 20.26 8.37 17.37
CA GLU A 186 21.49 9.01 16.85
C GLU A 186 22.37 8.10 15.96
N ASN A 187 22.14 6.76 15.93
CA ASN A 187 22.95 5.84 15.12
C ASN A 187 22.24 4.57 14.60
N ASP A 188 20.91 4.44 14.68
CA ASP A 188 20.21 3.21 14.28
C ASP A 188 19.10 3.47 13.24
N TYR A 189 19.30 2.99 12.01
CA TYR A 189 18.33 3.11 10.91
C TYR A 189 16.98 2.44 11.24
N GLY A 190 16.99 1.29 11.91
CA GLY A 190 15.78 0.60 12.35
C GLY A 190 14.99 1.40 13.40
N ALA A 191 15.70 2.05 14.33
CA ALA A 191 15.09 2.94 15.32
C ALA A 191 14.45 4.18 14.64
N THR A 192 15.07 4.71 13.60
CA THR A 192 14.52 5.84 12.82
C THR A 192 13.20 5.46 12.15
N ILE A 193 13.10 4.28 11.53
CA ILE A 193 11.86 3.78 10.91
C ILE A 193 10.77 3.56 11.97
N ALA A 194 11.11 2.88 13.04
CA ALA A 194 10.18 2.61 14.14
C ALA A 194 9.59 3.89 14.71
N MET A 195 10.45 4.90 14.94
CA MET A 195 9.99 6.20 15.41
C MET A 195 9.07 6.89 14.42
N LYS A 196 9.43 6.92 13.12
CA LYS A 196 8.58 7.53 12.09
C LYS A 196 7.16 6.94 12.16
N ASN A 197 7.05 5.62 12.25
CA ASN A 197 5.75 4.95 12.27
C ASN A 197 4.98 5.25 13.57
N ASN A 198 5.65 5.21 14.72
CA ASN A 198 5.03 5.56 16.00
C ASN A 198 4.53 7.01 16.04
N LEU A 199 5.28 7.95 15.46
CA LEU A 199 4.85 9.35 15.38
C LEU A 199 3.55 9.51 14.58
N CYS A 200 3.32 8.68 13.56
CA CYS A 200 2.06 8.70 12.84
C CYS A 200 0.89 8.29 13.74
N ALA A 201 1.05 7.26 14.56
CA ALA A 201 0.02 6.85 15.52
C ALA A 201 -0.26 7.95 16.56
N VAL A 202 0.79 8.53 17.14
CA VAL A 202 0.68 9.63 18.11
C VAL A 202 0.00 10.86 17.49
N MET A 203 0.30 11.19 16.24
CA MET A 203 -0.36 12.31 15.55
C MET A 203 -1.87 12.12 15.48
N TYR A 204 -2.33 10.92 15.15
CA TYR A 204 -3.77 10.64 15.11
C TYR A 204 -4.42 10.69 16.49
N ASP A 205 -3.75 10.18 17.52
CA ASP A 205 -4.23 10.18 18.90
C ASP A 205 -4.33 11.61 19.48
N GLU A 206 -3.37 12.49 19.17
CA GLU A 206 -3.28 13.83 19.75
C GLU A 206 -4.08 14.90 18.97
N LEU A 207 -4.23 14.75 17.64
CA LEU A 207 -4.78 15.80 16.78
C LEU A 207 -6.16 15.46 16.20
N THR A 208 -6.65 14.23 16.37
CA THR A 208 -7.91 13.79 15.75
C THR A 208 -8.70 12.88 16.66
N ASP A 209 -9.99 12.70 16.33
CA ASP A 209 -10.87 11.69 16.96
C ASP A 209 -10.85 10.35 16.21
N VAL A 210 -9.84 10.10 15.38
CA VAL A 210 -9.68 8.83 14.64
C VAL A 210 -9.34 7.71 15.61
N ASP A 211 -10.14 6.65 15.64
CA ASP A 211 -9.79 5.41 16.34
C ASP A 211 -9.02 4.46 15.42
N LEU A 212 -7.69 4.53 15.43
CA LEU A 212 -6.83 3.62 14.64
C LEU A 212 -7.10 2.13 14.95
N GLY A 213 -7.72 1.80 16.09
CA GLY A 213 -8.13 0.44 16.43
C GLY A 213 -9.23 -0.12 15.53
N GLN A 214 -9.95 0.76 14.82
CA GLN A 214 -10.99 0.37 13.86
C GLN A 214 -10.44 0.14 12.44
N TYR A 215 -9.15 0.42 12.21
CA TYR A 215 -8.50 0.21 10.90
C TYR A 215 -7.81 -1.15 10.87
N ASN A 216 -8.64 -2.21 10.77
CA ASN A 216 -8.24 -3.61 10.84
C ASN A 216 -9.06 -4.47 9.88
N SER A 217 -8.66 -5.74 9.68
CA SER A 217 -9.33 -6.65 8.74
C SER A 217 -10.76 -7.03 9.15
N VAL A 218 -11.09 -7.01 10.45
CA VAL A 218 -12.44 -7.36 10.93
C VAL A 218 -13.43 -6.27 10.52
N ALA A 219 -13.10 -5.00 10.76
CA ALA A 219 -13.92 -3.87 10.34
C ALA A 219 -13.98 -3.76 8.81
N SER A 220 -12.85 -3.97 8.10
CA SER A 220 -12.82 -3.98 6.64
C SER A 220 -13.67 -5.10 6.02
N ALA A 221 -13.80 -6.25 6.70
CA ALA A 221 -14.70 -7.32 6.24
C ALA A 221 -16.19 -6.91 6.34
N GLN A 222 -16.57 -6.09 7.31
CA GLN A 222 -17.92 -5.51 7.39
C GLN A 222 -18.13 -4.45 6.30
N ASP A 223 -17.11 -3.67 5.98
CA ASP A 223 -17.17 -2.71 4.86
C ASP A 223 -17.56 -3.40 3.55
N ILE A 224 -17.01 -4.59 3.25
CA ILE A 224 -17.34 -5.36 2.05
C ILE A 224 -18.83 -5.66 1.96
N LEU A 225 -19.41 -6.11 3.07
CA LEU A 225 -20.85 -6.41 3.13
C LEU A 225 -21.68 -5.16 2.83
N HIS A 226 -21.40 -4.06 3.52
CA HIS A 226 -22.18 -2.84 3.40
C HIS A 226 -21.97 -2.14 2.05
N LEU A 227 -20.77 -2.24 1.47
CA LEU A 227 -20.52 -1.82 0.09
C LEU A 227 -21.40 -2.60 -0.90
N ALA A 228 -21.42 -3.94 -0.80
CA ALA A 228 -22.23 -4.78 -1.67
C ALA A 228 -23.73 -4.45 -1.54
N GLU A 229 -24.22 -4.27 -0.32
CA GLU A 229 -25.63 -3.92 -0.06
C GLU A 229 -25.99 -2.53 -0.60
N ALA A 230 -25.13 -1.53 -0.38
CA ALA A 230 -25.33 -0.18 -0.89
C ALA A 230 -25.38 -0.13 -2.42
N LEU A 231 -24.63 -1.00 -3.09
CA LEU A 231 -24.63 -1.15 -4.54
C LEU A 231 -25.79 -2.02 -5.10
N GLY A 232 -26.64 -2.55 -4.22
CA GLY A 232 -27.82 -3.34 -4.58
C GLY A 232 -27.58 -4.83 -4.82
N TYR A 233 -26.42 -5.38 -4.47
CA TYR A 233 -26.09 -6.79 -4.63
C TYR A 233 -26.59 -7.60 -3.42
N SER A 234 -27.90 -7.78 -3.33
CA SER A 234 -28.56 -8.44 -2.20
C SER A 234 -28.47 -9.97 -2.22
N GLU A 235 -28.19 -10.60 -3.38
CA GLU A 235 -28.18 -12.07 -3.53
C GLU A 235 -26.81 -12.71 -3.23
N GLY A 236 -25.81 -11.91 -2.89
CA GLY A 236 -24.44 -12.33 -2.60
C GLY A 236 -23.43 -11.82 -3.63
N TYR A 237 -22.16 -12.06 -3.34
CA TYR A 237 -21.03 -11.59 -4.13
C TYR A 237 -19.90 -12.61 -4.15
N ASN A 238 -19.00 -12.45 -5.11
CA ASN A 238 -17.74 -13.18 -5.16
C ASN A 238 -16.59 -12.27 -4.71
N LEU A 239 -15.56 -12.84 -4.12
CA LEU A 239 -14.37 -12.09 -3.70
C LEU A 239 -13.16 -12.49 -4.55
N PHE A 240 -12.35 -11.52 -4.89
CA PHE A 240 -11.03 -11.73 -5.47
C PHE A 240 -10.02 -10.95 -4.61
N GLY A 241 -9.25 -11.66 -3.80
CA GLY A 241 -8.23 -11.05 -2.97
C GLY A 241 -6.84 -11.27 -3.55
N THR A 242 -6.00 -10.22 -3.52
CA THR A 242 -4.57 -10.28 -3.85
C THR A 242 -3.73 -10.02 -2.60
N SER A 243 -2.68 -10.82 -2.36
CA SER A 243 -1.77 -10.59 -1.22
C SER A 243 -2.53 -10.46 0.12
N TYR A 244 -2.40 -9.35 0.85
CA TYR A 244 -3.20 -9.09 2.07
C TYR A 244 -4.72 -9.18 1.81
N GLY A 245 -5.19 -8.80 0.61
CA GLY A 245 -6.60 -8.96 0.24
C GLY A 245 -7.10 -10.39 0.34
N THR A 246 -6.22 -11.39 0.25
CA THR A 246 -6.58 -12.80 0.47
C THR A 246 -6.87 -13.11 1.94
N ARG A 247 -6.16 -12.47 2.87
CA ARG A 247 -6.47 -12.51 4.30
C ARG A 247 -7.81 -11.83 4.56
N LEU A 248 -8.02 -10.65 4.02
CA LEU A 248 -9.27 -9.91 4.15
C LEU A 248 -10.47 -10.72 3.61
N ALA A 249 -10.32 -11.40 2.46
CA ALA A 249 -11.35 -12.30 1.92
C ALA A 249 -11.68 -13.42 2.91
N GLN A 250 -10.69 -14.01 3.56
CA GLN A 250 -10.91 -15.05 4.58
C GLN A 250 -11.62 -14.49 5.82
N TYR A 251 -11.35 -13.25 6.24
CA TYR A 251 -12.14 -12.60 7.29
C TYR A 251 -13.60 -12.40 6.87
N ALA A 252 -13.88 -12.01 5.62
CA ALA A 252 -15.24 -11.91 5.11
C ALA A 252 -15.94 -13.30 5.06
N MET A 253 -15.22 -14.37 4.69
CA MET A 253 -15.73 -15.74 4.76
C MET A 253 -16.12 -16.15 6.19
N ARG A 254 -15.46 -15.62 7.21
CA ARG A 254 -15.76 -15.88 8.63
C ARG A 254 -16.92 -15.01 9.13
N THR A 255 -16.93 -13.73 8.79
CA THR A 255 -17.87 -12.74 9.36
C THR A 255 -19.21 -12.72 8.64
N THR A 256 -19.23 -12.93 7.32
CA THR A 256 -20.43 -12.85 6.47
C THR A 256 -20.55 -14.03 5.52
N PRO A 257 -20.45 -15.29 6.01
CA PRO A 257 -20.37 -16.49 5.15
C PRO A 257 -21.59 -16.67 4.22
N ASP A 258 -22.78 -16.28 4.68
CA ASP A 258 -24.03 -16.43 3.92
C ASP A 258 -24.12 -15.47 2.71
N ARG A 259 -23.23 -14.49 2.62
CA ARG A 259 -23.20 -13.49 1.55
C ARG A 259 -22.09 -13.76 0.53
N VAL A 260 -21.06 -14.50 0.92
CA VAL A 260 -19.94 -14.86 0.04
C VAL A 260 -20.26 -16.11 -0.74
N ARG A 261 -20.39 -15.99 -2.06
CA ARG A 261 -20.72 -17.10 -2.96
C ARG A 261 -19.50 -17.96 -3.32
N SER A 262 -18.39 -17.30 -3.62
CA SER A 262 -17.11 -17.96 -3.93
C SER A 262 -15.94 -16.98 -3.77
N VAL A 263 -14.72 -17.52 -3.67
CA VAL A 263 -13.52 -16.71 -3.39
C VAL A 263 -12.37 -17.13 -4.31
N VAL A 264 -11.64 -16.15 -4.85
CA VAL A 264 -10.34 -16.34 -5.50
C VAL A 264 -9.28 -15.70 -4.61
N LEU A 265 -8.22 -16.43 -4.30
CA LEU A 265 -7.08 -15.99 -3.49
C LEU A 265 -5.83 -16.05 -4.33
N ASP A 266 -5.21 -14.91 -4.65
CA ASP A 266 -4.01 -14.82 -5.46
C ASP A 266 -2.84 -14.25 -4.64
N GLY A 267 -1.77 -15.05 -4.46
CA GLY A 267 -0.71 -14.75 -3.51
C GLY A 267 -1.21 -14.89 -2.07
N ALA A 268 -1.59 -16.10 -1.69
CA ALA A 268 -2.43 -16.41 -0.55
C ALA A 268 -1.74 -16.22 0.81
N LEU A 269 -2.36 -15.46 1.69
CA LEU A 269 -1.94 -15.15 3.06
C LEU A 269 -3.00 -15.64 4.05
N ALA A 270 -2.63 -16.59 4.92
CA ALA A 270 -3.53 -17.09 5.96
C ALA A 270 -3.59 -16.15 7.17
N PRO A 271 -4.73 -16.10 7.91
CA PRO A 271 -4.84 -15.32 9.14
C PRO A 271 -3.82 -15.69 10.22
N ASP A 272 -3.43 -16.95 10.32
CA ASP A 272 -2.47 -17.49 11.29
C ASP A 272 -1.00 -17.32 10.86
N GLN A 273 -0.73 -16.66 9.75
CA GLN A 273 0.63 -16.40 9.26
C GLN A 273 1.03 -14.95 9.53
N ALA A 274 2.09 -14.76 10.30
CA ALA A 274 2.64 -13.44 10.60
C ALA A 274 3.40 -12.89 9.38
N ASN A 275 2.69 -12.21 8.47
CA ASN A 275 3.20 -11.77 7.17
C ASN A 275 4.42 -10.87 7.31
N SER A 276 4.32 -9.79 8.07
CA SER A 276 5.37 -8.77 8.18
C SER A 276 6.66 -9.30 8.81
N THR A 277 6.57 -10.32 9.68
CA THR A 277 7.73 -10.87 10.39
C THR A 277 8.29 -12.16 9.76
N MET A 278 7.47 -12.91 9.02
CA MET A 278 7.83 -14.24 8.52
C MET A 278 8.04 -14.31 7.01
N SER A 279 7.53 -13.36 6.21
CA SER A 279 7.69 -13.39 4.75
C SER A 279 9.15 -13.35 4.31
N PHE A 280 9.97 -12.51 4.94
CA PHE A 280 11.41 -12.45 4.64
C PHE A 280 12.13 -13.77 4.92
N ALA A 281 11.72 -14.48 5.97
CA ALA A 281 12.27 -15.77 6.31
C ALA A 281 12.05 -16.80 5.20
N LYS A 282 10.92 -16.71 4.50
CA LYS A 282 10.51 -17.72 3.51
C LYS A 282 11.12 -17.53 2.11
N ARG A 283 11.96 -16.53 1.87
CA ARG A 283 12.73 -16.41 0.61
C ARG A 283 13.54 -17.66 0.27
N TYR A 284 13.90 -18.47 1.24
CA TYR A 284 14.53 -19.75 0.98
C TYR A 284 13.63 -20.73 0.20
N GLU A 285 12.30 -20.67 0.38
CA GLU A 285 11.36 -21.54 -0.33
C GLU A 285 11.45 -21.30 -1.85
N GLN A 286 11.61 -20.05 -2.28
CA GLN A 286 11.82 -19.75 -3.70
C GLN A 286 13.03 -20.48 -4.27
N TYR A 287 14.18 -20.50 -3.56
CA TYR A 287 15.36 -21.23 -4.02
C TYR A 287 15.12 -22.73 -4.04
N LEU A 288 14.42 -23.28 -3.03
CA LEU A 288 14.04 -24.69 -3.05
C LEU A 288 13.18 -25.04 -4.27
N ASN A 289 12.23 -24.15 -4.62
CA ASN A 289 11.38 -24.33 -5.80
C ASN A 289 12.18 -24.22 -7.12
N ILE A 290 13.11 -23.27 -7.25
CA ILE A 290 14.00 -23.15 -8.38
C ILE A 290 14.85 -24.44 -8.53
N PHE A 291 15.41 -24.94 -7.45
CA PHE A 291 16.25 -26.14 -7.48
C PHE A 291 15.45 -27.41 -7.75
N ALA A 292 14.20 -27.50 -7.25
CA ALA A 292 13.32 -28.62 -7.58
C ALA A 292 12.93 -28.62 -9.07
N GLN A 293 12.66 -27.46 -9.65
CA GLN A 293 12.37 -27.33 -11.08
C GLN A 293 13.61 -27.67 -11.94
N CYS A 294 14.81 -27.22 -11.53
CA CYS A 294 16.05 -27.60 -12.21
C CYS A 294 16.32 -29.11 -12.10
N ALA A 295 16.06 -29.72 -10.94
CA ALA A 295 16.21 -31.17 -10.77
C ALA A 295 15.23 -31.99 -11.63
N ALA A 296 14.07 -31.43 -11.95
CA ALA A 296 13.07 -32.04 -12.83
C ALA A 296 13.37 -31.84 -14.33
N ASP A 297 14.17 -30.84 -14.68
CA ASP A 297 14.67 -30.58 -16.04
C ASP A 297 15.94 -31.41 -16.31
N GLU A 298 15.94 -32.31 -17.30
CA GLU A 298 17.03 -33.22 -17.56
C GLU A 298 18.36 -32.49 -17.87
N ALA A 299 18.30 -31.41 -18.64
CA ALA A 299 19.48 -30.63 -19.04
C ALA A 299 20.04 -29.82 -17.86
N CYS A 300 19.17 -29.17 -17.10
CA CYS A 300 19.55 -28.41 -15.92
C CYS A 300 20.13 -29.32 -14.83
N ASN A 301 19.49 -30.45 -14.52
CA ASN A 301 19.98 -31.41 -13.53
C ASN A 301 21.33 -32.02 -13.91
N ALA A 302 21.55 -32.30 -15.19
CA ALA A 302 22.84 -32.78 -15.67
C ALA A 302 23.94 -31.72 -15.52
N ALA A 303 23.64 -30.45 -15.79
CA ALA A 303 24.59 -29.35 -15.68
C ALA A 303 24.84 -28.92 -14.22
N TYR A 304 23.82 -28.96 -13.38
CA TYR A 304 23.86 -28.43 -12.00
C TYR A 304 23.33 -29.44 -10.95
N PRO A 305 23.97 -30.60 -10.79
CA PRO A 305 23.51 -31.57 -9.80
C PRO A 305 23.67 -31.07 -8.36
N ASN A 306 22.78 -31.50 -7.46
CA ASN A 306 22.84 -31.24 -6.02
C ASN A 306 22.85 -29.76 -5.62
N LEU A 307 22.02 -28.92 -6.30
CA LEU A 307 22.01 -27.46 -6.08
C LEU A 307 21.73 -27.07 -4.62
N ASN A 308 20.89 -27.78 -3.90
CA ASN A 308 20.61 -27.50 -2.48
C ASN A 308 21.87 -27.51 -1.62
N GLU A 309 22.68 -28.57 -1.72
CA GLU A 309 23.92 -28.75 -0.93
C GLU A 309 24.99 -27.74 -1.38
N ARG A 310 25.10 -27.53 -2.67
CA ARG A 310 26.05 -26.59 -3.26
C ARG A 310 25.75 -25.17 -2.81
N PHE A 311 24.48 -24.77 -2.89
CA PHE A 311 24.07 -23.44 -2.47
C PHE A 311 24.29 -23.19 -0.97
N ALA A 312 23.93 -24.14 -0.11
CA ALA A 312 24.23 -24.05 1.32
C ALA A 312 25.72 -23.85 1.59
N THR A 313 26.58 -24.66 0.94
CA THR A 313 28.04 -24.56 1.07
C THR A 313 28.57 -23.21 0.53
N LEU A 314 28.02 -22.72 -0.57
CA LEU A 314 28.40 -21.42 -1.13
C LEU A 314 28.03 -20.29 -0.17
N LEU A 315 26.82 -20.30 0.41
CA LEU A 315 26.37 -19.28 1.37
C LEU A 315 27.26 -19.22 2.61
N GLU A 316 27.63 -20.38 3.20
CA GLU A 316 28.57 -20.44 4.31
C GLU A 316 29.95 -19.85 3.94
N LYS A 317 30.45 -20.16 2.73
CA LYS A 317 31.73 -19.67 2.24
C LYS A 317 31.74 -18.16 2.05
N ILE A 318 30.70 -17.59 1.40
CA ILE A 318 30.62 -16.15 1.12
C ILE A 318 30.20 -15.31 2.34
N GLU A 319 29.55 -15.91 3.33
CA GLU A 319 29.32 -15.28 4.64
C GLU A 319 30.64 -15.12 5.39
N ALA A 320 31.45 -16.20 5.47
CA ALA A 320 32.74 -16.18 6.16
C ALA A 320 33.78 -15.31 5.43
N ASN A 321 33.78 -15.33 4.11
CA ASN A 321 34.72 -14.61 3.24
C ASN A 321 34.00 -14.06 2.00
N PRO A 322 33.40 -12.86 2.08
CA PRO A 322 32.76 -12.23 0.94
C PRO A 322 33.70 -12.10 -0.27
N ILE A 323 33.19 -12.36 -1.47
CA ILE A 323 33.96 -12.28 -2.71
C ILE A 323 34.03 -10.81 -3.13
N ALA A 324 35.22 -10.21 -3.05
CA ALA A 324 35.44 -8.84 -3.50
C ALA A 324 35.31 -8.72 -5.02
N LEU A 325 34.67 -7.67 -5.48
CA LEU A 325 34.56 -7.29 -6.89
C LEU A 325 35.46 -6.09 -7.18
N ASP A 326 36.55 -6.30 -7.89
CA ASP A 326 37.45 -5.24 -8.30
C ASP A 326 37.61 -5.28 -9.85
N PRO A 327 37.14 -4.23 -10.57
CA PRO A 327 36.37 -3.10 -10.08
C PRO A 327 34.99 -3.51 -9.55
N PRO A 328 34.31 -2.66 -8.75
CA PRO A 328 32.92 -2.89 -8.33
C PRO A 328 31.99 -3.16 -9.51
N LEU A 329 30.94 -3.93 -9.28
CA LEU A 329 29.93 -4.22 -10.29
C LEU A 329 28.90 -3.09 -10.32
N VAL A 330 28.83 -2.34 -11.43
CA VAL A 330 27.69 -1.46 -11.71
C VAL A 330 26.53 -2.32 -12.20
N VAL A 331 25.48 -2.38 -11.41
CA VAL A 331 24.33 -3.27 -11.67
C VAL A 331 23.45 -2.70 -12.78
N ASN A 332 22.97 -3.58 -13.67
CA ASN A 332 21.99 -3.20 -14.68
C ASN A 332 20.74 -2.59 -14.00
N PRO A 333 20.30 -1.39 -14.41
CA PRO A 333 19.15 -0.72 -13.79
C PRO A 333 17.89 -1.59 -13.66
N GLN A 334 17.65 -2.54 -14.56
CA GLN A 334 16.53 -3.47 -14.43
C GLN A 334 16.58 -4.34 -13.17
N TYR A 335 17.76 -4.54 -12.57
CA TYR A 335 17.94 -5.32 -11.34
C TYR A 335 18.03 -4.46 -10.07
N THR A 336 17.95 -3.14 -10.20
CA THR A 336 17.91 -2.21 -9.06
C THR A 336 16.49 -1.75 -8.71
N TRP A 337 15.51 -2.24 -9.46
CA TRP A 337 14.10 -1.93 -9.24
C TRP A 337 13.65 -2.41 -7.86
N GLN A 338 12.85 -1.60 -7.17
CA GLN A 338 12.39 -1.83 -5.79
C GLN A 338 13.53 -2.07 -4.78
N ALA A 339 14.72 -1.52 -5.04
CA ALA A 339 15.91 -1.68 -4.17
C ALA A 339 16.30 -3.15 -3.89
N SER A 340 16.01 -4.07 -4.82
CA SER A 340 16.35 -5.48 -4.67
C SER A 340 17.85 -5.72 -4.72
N LEU A 341 18.57 -5.06 -5.66
CA LEU A 341 20.04 -5.00 -5.64
C LEU A 341 20.50 -3.53 -5.56
N PRO A 342 21.59 -3.22 -4.87
CA PRO A 342 22.17 -1.88 -4.89
C PRO A 342 22.71 -1.57 -6.29
N ALA A 343 22.72 -0.30 -6.69
CA ALA A 343 23.22 0.15 -7.99
C ALA A 343 24.70 -0.21 -8.22
N VAL A 344 25.47 -0.35 -7.16
CA VAL A 344 26.87 -0.76 -7.17
C VAL A 344 27.10 -1.83 -6.12
N ILE A 345 27.73 -2.94 -6.53
CA ILE A 345 28.10 -4.06 -5.66
C ILE A 345 29.62 -4.15 -5.58
N GLU A 346 30.18 -3.98 -4.40
CA GLU A 346 31.63 -4.07 -4.13
C GLU A 346 32.06 -5.49 -3.76
N LYS A 347 31.14 -6.29 -3.23
CA LYS A 347 31.37 -7.66 -2.80
C LYS A 347 30.11 -8.51 -2.95
N ILE A 348 30.29 -9.80 -3.15
CA ILE A 348 29.20 -10.79 -3.10
C ILE A 348 29.22 -11.46 -1.74
N ASP A 349 28.16 -11.29 -1.00
CA ASP A 349 27.82 -11.95 0.26
C ASP A 349 26.38 -12.50 0.19
N PRO A 350 25.82 -13.13 1.23
CA PRO A 350 24.47 -13.70 1.17
C PRO A 350 23.36 -12.70 0.80
N SER A 351 23.55 -11.38 1.02
CA SER A 351 22.57 -10.35 0.67
C SER A 351 22.35 -10.24 -0.85
N PHE A 352 23.36 -10.60 -1.65
CA PHE A 352 23.23 -10.67 -3.11
C PHE A 352 22.12 -11.64 -3.54
N PHE A 353 22.12 -12.86 -3.00
CA PHE A 353 21.08 -13.84 -3.31
C PHE A 353 19.72 -13.47 -2.72
N PHE A 354 19.69 -12.80 -1.57
CA PHE A 354 18.46 -12.26 -1.04
C PHE A 354 17.84 -11.20 -1.97
N GLY A 355 18.67 -10.32 -2.53
CA GLY A 355 18.25 -9.34 -3.52
C GLY A 355 17.76 -9.99 -4.81
N LEU A 356 18.46 -11.03 -5.32
CA LEU A 356 18.03 -11.77 -6.50
C LEU A 356 16.68 -12.48 -6.30
N ALA A 357 16.41 -13.01 -5.11
CA ALA A 357 15.10 -13.56 -4.78
C ALA A 357 13.99 -12.50 -4.89
N GLY A 358 14.24 -11.31 -4.34
CA GLY A 358 13.31 -10.19 -4.45
C GLY A 358 13.05 -9.77 -5.89
N LEU A 359 14.08 -9.74 -6.72
CA LEU A 359 13.96 -9.42 -8.15
C LEU A 359 13.11 -10.44 -8.91
N SER A 360 13.38 -11.73 -8.73
CA SER A 360 12.63 -12.79 -9.40
C SER A 360 11.13 -12.73 -9.12
N ASN A 361 10.76 -12.21 -7.97
CA ASN A 361 9.36 -11.94 -7.60
C ASN A 361 8.67 -10.91 -8.50
N GLY A 362 9.41 -9.99 -9.12
CA GLY A 362 8.88 -8.92 -9.97
C GLY A 362 8.79 -9.28 -11.46
N PHE A 363 9.49 -10.30 -11.92
CA PHE A 363 9.56 -10.64 -13.34
C PHE A 363 8.46 -11.65 -13.73
N PRO A 364 7.83 -11.46 -14.91
CA PRO A 364 6.75 -12.35 -15.38
C PRO A 364 7.22 -13.72 -15.91
N ASP A 365 8.51 -13.84 -16.25
CA ASP A 365 9.14 -15.02 -16.86
C ASP A 365 10.21 -15.66 -15.96
N GLY A 366 10.18 -15.35 -14.66
CA GLY A 366 11.17 -15.82 -13.69
C GLY A 366 12.47 -15.02 -13.67
N GLY A 367 12.75 -14.18 -14.65
CA GLY A 367 13.92 -13.29 -14.66
C GLY A 367 15.20 -13.89 -14.08
N PRO A 368 15.76 -13.31 -12.99
CA PRO A 368 16.99 -13.81 -12.38
C PRO A 368 16.91 -15.24 -11.84
N ALA A 369 15.74 -15.82 -11.59
CA ALA A 369 15.59 -17.22 -11.18
C ALA A 369 16.17 -18.18 -12.24
N ASN A 370 16.02 -17.84 -13.54
CA ASN A 370 16.59 -18.60 -14.64
C ASN A 370 18.13 -18.64 -14.59
N LEU A 371 18.76 -17.62 -14.01
CA LEU A 371 20.20 -17.46 -13.89
C LEU A 371 20.77 -18.12 -12.63
N ALA A 372 19.93 -18.42 -11.63
CA ALA A 372 20.39 -18.83 -10.30
C ALA A 372 21.32 -20.07 -10.32
N PRO A 373 21.01 -21.19 -11.02
CA PRO A 373 21.90 -22.35 -11.08
C PRO A 373 23.27 -22.03 -11.69
N ARG A 374 23.31 -21.25 -12.78
CA ARG A 374 24.57 -20.87 -13.44
C ARG A 374 25.38 -19.88 -12.59
N THR A 375 24.70 -18.98 -11.86
CA THR A 375 25.35 -18.04 -10.94
C THR A 375 26.01 -18.75 -9.77
N ILE A 376 25.35 -19.76 -9.21
CA ILE A 376 25.93 -20.60 -8.13
C ILE A 376 27.22 -21.28 -8.64
N LEU A 377 27.17 -21.94 -9.81
CA LEU A 377 28.32 -22.57 -10.41
C LEU A 377 29.47 -21.57 -10.64
N ALA A 378 29.16 -20.41 -11.24
CA ALA A 378 30.16 -19.38 -11.53
C ALA A 378 30.89 -18.90 -10.25
N LEU A 379 30.17 -18.68 -9.18
CA LEU A 379 30.76 -18.25 -7.90
C LEU A 379 31.60 -19.36 -7.24
N GLU A 380 31.21 -20.63 -7.38
CA GLU A 380 32.02 -21.75 -6.90
C GLU A 380 33.34 -21.88 -7.66
N GLU A 381 33.32 -21.64 -8.96
CA GLU A 381 34.47 -21.70 -9.86
C GLU A 381 35.32 -20.42 -9.86
N GLY A 382 34.80 -19.32 -9.28
CA GLY A 382 35.43 -18.00 -9.29
C GLY A 382 35.30 -17.28 -10.63
N ASP A 383 34.34 -17.67 -11.47
CA ASP A 383 34.01 -17.04 -12.77
C ASP A 383 33.22 -15.73 -12.55
N LEU A 384 33.93 -14.67 -12.18
CA LEU A 384 33.35 -13.35 -11.98
C LEU A 384 32.97 -12.65 -13.29
N ASP A 385 33.55 -13.09 -14.43
CA ASP A 385 33.21 -12.53 -15.73
C ASP A 385 31.76 -12.87 -16.11
N TYR A 386 31.31 -14.09 -15.81
CA TYR A 386 29.91 -14.45 -15.95
C TYR A 386 29.01 -13.57 -15.10
N VAL A 387 29.34 -13.38 -13.81
CA VAL A 387 28.52 -12.54 -12.91
C VAL A 387 28.42 -11.12 -13.44
N ARG A 388 29.52 -10.55 -13.93
CA ARG A 388 29.53 -9.21 -14.55
C ARG A 388 28.68 -9.15 -15.81
N SER A 389 28.77 -10.18 -16.66
CA SER A 389 27.98 -10.26 -17.88
C SER A 389 26.47 -10.42 -17.60
N ALA A 390 26.11 -11.22 -16.60
CA ALA A 390 24.71 -11.51 -16.26
C ALA A 390 23.99 -10.34 -15.55
N PHE A 391 24.69 -9.62 -14.70
CA PHE A 391 24.08 -8.61 -13.80
C PHE A 391 24.60 -7.19 -14.04
N GLY A 392 25.66 -7.00 -14.83
CA GLY A 392 26.25 -5.70 -15.10
C GLY A 392 25.45 -4.84 -16.08
N ALA A 393 25.61 -3.53 -15.99
CA ALA A 393 25.05 -2.59 -16.95
C ALA A 393 25.71 -2.77 -18.33
N PRO A 394 24.94 -2.83 -19.44
CA PRO A 394 25.44 -3.16 -20.78
C PRO A 394 26.53 -2.22 -21.32
N ASP A 395 26.59 -0.98 -20.86
CA ASP A 395 27.51 0.06 -21.34
C ASP A 395 28.29 0.73 -20.19
N ALA A 396 28.46 0.03 -19.05
CA ALA A 396 29.30 0.56 -17.99
C ALA A 396 30.73 0.66 -18.56
N PRO A 397 31.34 1.85 -18.74
CA PRO A 397 32.72 1.95 -19.12
C PRO A 397 33.53 1.11 -18.14
N VAL A 398 34.44 0.26 -18.65
CA VAL A 398 35.46 -0.38 -17.82
C VAL A 398 36.21 0.77 -17.17
N ALA A 399 35.86 1.04 -15.92
CA ALA A 399 36.11 2.31 -15.32
C ALA A 399 37.59 2.55 -15.05
N ASP A 400 38.10 3.58 -15.66
CA ASP A 400 38.75 4.65 -14.86
C ASP A 400 37.67 5.42 -14.06
N ALA A 401 36.85 4.71 -13.31
CA ALA A 401 35.96 5.31 -12.35
C ALA A 401 36.85 5.76 -11.22
N ALA A 402 37.20 7.04 -11.23
CA ALA A 402 37.47 7.72 -9.98
C ALA A 402 36.37 7.29 -9.04
N ALA A 403 36.73 6.58 -7.97
CA ALA A 403 35.81 6.15 -6.93
C ALA A 403 34.84 7.32 -6.67
N PRO A 404 33.50 7.10 -6.70
CA PRO A 404 32.60 8.16 -6.30
C PRO A 404 33.20 8.72 -5.03
N ALA A 405 33.42 10.04 -5.00
CA ALA A 405 34.12 10.68 -3.88
C ALA A 405 33.54 10.03 -2.63
N PRO A 406 34.36 9.47 -1.73
CA PRO A 406 33.84 8.68 -0.61
C PRO A 406 32.68 9.46 -0.08
N VAL A 407 31.50 8.85 -0.05
CA VAL A 407 30.34 9.44 0.64
C VAL A 407 30.92 9.71 2.01
N ALA A 408 31.13 10.99 2.30
CA ALA A 408 31.75 11.39 3.55
C ALA A 408 31.04 10.56 4.61
N PRO A 409 31.76 9.89 5.53
CA PRO A 409 31.10 9.16 6.61
C PRO A 409 30.05 10.12 7.13
N PRO A 410 28.78 9.70 7.30
CA PRO A 410 27.71 10.60 7.65
C PRO A 410 28.27 11.52 8.71
N ALA A 411 28.36 12.83 8.38
CA ALA A 411 29.01 13.81 9.25
C ALA A 411 28.41 13.54 10.60
N ALA A 412 29.27 13.33 11.61
CA ALA A 412 28.87 12.91 12.95
C ALA A 412 27.54 13.58 13.24
N ALA A 413 26.48 12.79 13.41
CA ALA A 413 25.11 13.20 13.33
C ALA A 413 24.96 14.51 14.08
N GLN A 414 24.79 15.61 13.35
CA GLN A 414 24.42 16.86 14.02
C GLN A 414 23.04 16.57 14.61
N PRO A 415 22.74 17.01 15.84
CA PRO A 415 21.44 16.76 16.43
C PRO A 415 20.38 17.13 15.41
N MET A 416 19.48 16.19 15.12
CA MET A 416 18.53 16.23 14.03
C MET A 416 17.58 17.44 14.09
N PHE A 417 17.66 18.20 15.16
CA PHE A 417 16.76 19.28 15.53
C PHE A 417 17.54 20.53 15.97
N GLN A 418 17.95 21.35 14.98
CA GLN A 418 18.34 22.75 15.26
C GLN A 418 17.42 23.68 14.46
N PRO A 419 16.93 24.77 15.07
CA PRO A 419 15.94 25.68 14.45
C PRO A 419 16.40 26.36 13.16
N ASP A 420 17.69 26.36 12.87
CA ASP A 420 18.33 26.98 11.72
C ASP A 420 18.63 26.03 10.56
N GLN A 421 18.12 24.77 10.61
CA GLN A 421 18.37 23.79 9.56
C GLN A 421 17.39 23.86 8.38
N PRO A 422 17.86 23.55 7.13
CA PRO A 422 17.03 23.57 5.92
C PRO A 422 15.78 22.68 5.97
N LEU A 423 15.75 21.67 6.84
CA LEU A 423 14.59 20.78 7.08
C LEU A 423 13.32 21.53 7.52
N PHE A 424 13.46 22.71 8.16
CA PHE A 424 12.34 23.56 8.56
C PHE A 424 11.90 24.53 7.46
N GLN A 425 12.76 24.86 6.54
CA GLN A 425 12.42 25.75 5.43
C GLN A 425 11.76 25.01 4.26
N ALA A 426 12.02 23.71 4.13
CA ALA A 426 11.50 22.89 3.04
C ALA A 426 9.95 22.79 3.03
N PRO A 427 9.23 22.53 4.14
CA PRO A 427 7.79 22.49 4.16
C PRO A 427 7.16 23.81 3.71
N PHE A 428 7.63 24.95 4.25
CA PHE A 428 7.09 26.26 3.88
C PHE A 428 7.42 26.67 2.44
N SER A 429 8.60 26.34 1.92
CA SER A 429 8.94 26.60 0.52
C SER A 429 8.08 25.76 -0.44
N THR A 430 7.74 24.54 -0.03
CA THR A 430 6.86 23.65 -0.80
C THR A 430 5.42 24.14 -0.77
N LEU A 431 4.92 24.62 0.38
CA LEU A 431 3.61 25.28 0.50
C LEU A 431 3.48 26.46 -0.45
N VAL A 432 4.49 27.33 -0.48
CA VAL A 432 4.55 28.49 -1.39
C VAL A 432 4.46 28.02 -2.84
N THR A 433 5.22 26.98 -3.20
CA THR A 433 5.21 26.41 -4.54
C THR A 433 3.85 25.83 -4.88
N PHE A 434 3.22 25.16 -3.93
CA PHE A 434 1.90 24.54 -4.14
C PHE A 434 0.79 25.57 -4.26
N ALA A 435 0.78 26.60 -3.41
CA ALA A 435 -0.14 27.73 -3.55
C ALA A 435 0.03 28.44 -4.92
N GLN A 436 1.26 28.52 -5.43
CA GLN A 436 1.57 29.04 -6.76
C GLN A 436 1.07 28.10 -7.88
N ILE A 437 1.19 26.78 -7.71
CA ILE A 437 0.69 25.79 -8.67
C ILE A 437 -0.84 25.83 -8.71
N LEU A 438 -1.53 25.88 -7.57
CA LEU A 438 -2.98 26.04 -7.52
C LEU A 438 -3.44 27.35 -8.19
N ALA A 439 -2.75 28.44 -7.91
CA ALA A 439 -3.05 29.72 -8.56
C ALA A 439 -2.79 29.70 -10.08
N ALA A 440 -1.80 28.93 -10.54
CA ALA A 440 -1.43 28.80 -11.95
C ALA A 440 -2.26 27.75 -12.71
N SER A 441 -2.88 26.78 -12.02
CA SER A 441 -3.71 25.74 -12.65
C SER A 441 -4.95 26.30 -13.33
N GLY A 442 -5.35 27.53 -12.99
CA GLY A 442 -6.56 28.15 -13.52
C GLY A 442 -7.85 27.46 -13.07
N ASP A 443 -7.76 26.54 -12.13
CA ASP A 443 -8.93 25.94 -11.51
C ASP A 443 -9.61 26.99 -10.63
N ASN A 444 -10.73 27.50 -11.12
CA ASN A 444 -11.56 28.47 -10.42
C ASN A 444 -12.66 27.78 -9.60
N GLY A 445 -12.47 26.50 -9.27
CA GLY A 445 -13.38 25.76 -8.43
C GLY A 445 -13.49 26.37 -7.04
N ILE A 446 -14.64 26.24 -6.42
CA ILE A 446 -14.89 26.76 -5.07
C ILE A 446 -14.01 26.04 -4.03
N ASP A 447 -13.68 24.77 -4.27
CA ASP A 447 -12.73 23.93 -3.52
C ASP A 447 -11.32 24.52 -3.53
N ALA A 448 -10.79 24.83 -4.72
CA ALA A 448 -9.48 25.46 -4.87
C ALA A 448 -9.42 26.85 -4.20
N HIS A 449 -10.54 27.56 -4.15
CA HIS A 449 -10.63 28.87 -3.53
C HIS A 449 -10.46 28.82 -2.00
N TRP A 450 -11.08 27.84 -1.34
CA TRP A 450 -10.89 27.63 0.11
C TRP A 450 -9.42 27.32 0.43
N LEU A 451 -8.82 26.38 -0.30
CA LEU A 451 -7.41 26.02 -0.15
C LEU A 451 -6.48 27.22 -0.33
N ALA A 452 -6.75 28.04 -1.35
CA ALA A 452 -5.95 29.25 -1.60
C ALA A 452 -6.02 30.24 -0.44
N ILE A 453 -7.20 30.40 0.21
CA ILE A 453 -7.34 31.27 1.38
C ILE A 453 -6.48 30.74 2.53
N ALA A 454 -6.60 29.45 2.88
CA ALA A 454 -5.87 28.86 3.98
C ALA A 454 -4.36 28.94 3.78
N LEU A 455 -3.85 28.56 2.61
CA LEU A 455 -2.42 28.59 2.30
C LEU A 455 -1.85 29.99 2.22
N ASN A 456 -2.59 30.97 1.66
CA ASN A 456 -2.15 32.35 1.60
C ASN A 456 -2.09 33.02 2.99
N ASP A 457 -2.99 32.63 3.91
CA ASP A 457 -2.97 33.11 5.28
C ASP A 457 -1.71 32.62 6.01
N LEU A 458 -1.44 31.32 5.97
CA LEU A 458 -0.24 30.72 6.55
C LEU A 458 1.04 31.38 5.99
N GLN A 459 1.09 31.62 4.69
CA GLN A 459 2.19 32.32 4.03
C GLN A 459 2.34 33.77 4.51
N ALA A 460 1.24 34.50 4.65
CA ALA A 460 1.26 35.89 5.10
C ALA A 460 1.75 36.00 6.54
N ARG A 461 1.31 35.10 7.42
CA ARG A 461 1.72 35.01 8.82
C ARG A 461 3.21 34.66 8.95
N LEU A 462 3.70 33.72 8.14
CA LEU A 462 5.13 33.39 8.03
C LEU A 462 5.95 34.62 7.62
N THR A 463 5.48 35.38 6.61
CA THR A 463 6.16 36.58 6.12
C THR A 463 6.13 37.70 7.17
N ALA A 464 5.11 37.77 8.00
CA ALA A 464 5.00 38.71 9.10
C ALA A 464 5.93 38.36 10.30
N GLY A 465 6.57 37.19 10.27
CA GLY A 465 7.51 36.76 11.31
C GLY A 465 6.85 36.09 12.51
N GLU A 466 5.68 35.50 12.33
CA GLU A 466 5.05 34.65 13.34
C GLU A 466 5.91 33.44 13.68
N ASP A 467 5.76 32.87 14.86
CA ASP A 467 6.54 31.72 15.33
C ASP A 467 6.35 30.53 14.36
N GLN A 468 7.47 30.03 13.83
CA GLN A 468 7.43 28.93 12.85
C GLN A 468 6.90 27.63 13.42
N VAL A 469 6.95 27.44 14.73
CA VAL A 469 6.44 26.23 15.37
C VAL A 469 4.92 26.27 15.45
N ASP A 470 4.32 27.42 15.78
CA ASP A 470 2.88 27.59 15.80
C ASP A 470 2.29 27.43 14.39
N LEU A 471 2.97 28.03 13.38
CA LEU A 471 2.57 27.85 11.97
C LEU A 471 2.73 26.40 11.48
N MET A 472 3.72 25.67 12.00
CA MET A 472 3.88 24.25 11.66
C MET A 472 2.77 23.40 12.28
N GLU A 473 2.32 23.73 13.50
CA GLU A 473 1.17 23.11 14.14
C GLU A 473 -0.11 23.28 13.29
N ASP A 474 -0.38 24.51 12.86
CA ASP A 474 -1.51 24.82 11.97
C ASP A 474 -1.44 24.03 10.66
N LEU A 475 -0.24 23.87 10.09
CA LEU A 475 -0.06 23.13 8.84
C LEU A 475 -0.23 21.62 9.03
N ILE A 476 0.27 21.06 10.13
CA ILE A 476 0.09 19.64 10.45
C ILE A 476 -1.39 19.36 10.69
N THR A 477 -2.06 20.22 11.46
CA THR A 477 -3.49 20.12 11.69
C THR A 477 -4.27 20.18 10.38
N LEU A 478 -3.92 21.11 9.46
CA LEU A 478 -4.51 21.14 8.13
C LEU A 478 -4.37 19.78 7.42
N SER A 479 -3.23 19.16 7.49
CA SER A 479 -2.97 17.89 6.78
C SER A 479 -3.87 16.74 7.23
N VAL A 480 -4.37 16.76 8.45
CA VAL A 480 -5.25 15.73 9.04
C VAL A 480 -6.73 16.13 9.09
N VAL A 481 -7.08 17.37 8.71
CA VAL A 481 -8.50 17.81 8.59
C VAL A 481 -9.37 16.81 7.82
N PRO A 482 -8.91 16.18 6.71
CA PRO A 482 -9.69 15.18 5.99
C PRO A 482 -10.01 13.92 6.81
N ASN A 483 -9.29 13.69 7.90
CA ASN A 483 -9.52 12.58 8.82
C ASN A 483 -10.38 12.98 10.01
N MET A 484 -10.68 14.28 10.22
CA MET A 484 -11.52 14.74 11.33
C MET A 484 -13.03 14.58 11.05
N GLY A 485 -13.43 14.48 9.78
CA GLY A 485 -14.82 14.27 9.37
C GLY A 485 -14.99 14.38 7.85
N VAL A 486 -16.22 14.21 7.39
CA VAL A 486 -16.59 14.20 5.96
C VAL A 486 -17.53 15.34 5.57
N ASP A 487 -17.88 16.21 6.50
CA ASP A 487 -18.80 17.33 6.30
C ASP A 487 -18.10 18.70 6.33
N ALA A 488 -18.86 19.74 6.02
CA ALA A 488 -18.35 21.11 5.95
C ALA A 488 -17.87 21.66 7.32
N GLN A 489 -18.29 21.06 8.42
CA GLN A 489 -17.98 21.57 9.76
C GLN A 489 -16.47 21.50 10.03
N VAL A 490 -15.78 20.47 9.57
CA VAL A 490 -14.33 20.33 9.77
C VAL A 490 -13.53 21.45 9.10
N LEU A 491 -13.98 21.96 7.95
CA LEU A 491 -13.38 23.11 7.28
C LEU A 491 -13.65 24.42 8.02
N ILE A 492 -14.85 24.55 8.62
CA ILE A 492 -15.25 25.71 9.43
C ILE A 492 -14.45 25.75 10.73
N ASP A 493 -14.32 24.62 11.41
CA ASP A 493 -13.60 24.51 12.68
C ASP A 493 -12.12 24.83 12.48
N TYR A 494 -11.48 24.20 11.48
CA TYR A 494 -10.10 24.53 11.13
C TYR A 494 -9.92 26.02 10.83
N ALA A 495 -10.81 26.62 10.02
CA ALA A 495 -10.69 28.03 9.66
C ALA A 495 -10.81 28.95 10.90
N ASN A 496 -11.73 28.65 11.83
CA ASN A 496 -11.93 29.46 13.02
C ASN A 496 -10.80 29.34 14.05
N GLU A 497 -10.16 28.19 14.14
CA GLU A 497 -9.15 27.91 15.16
C GLU A 497 -7.74 28.23 14.68
N HIS A 498 -7.44 28.06 13.39
CA HIS A 498 -6.09 28.05 12.83
C HIS A 498 -5.79 29.17 11.81
N LEU A 499 -6.78 29.92 11.34
CA LEU A 499 -6.57 31.04 10.42
C LEU A 499 -6.73 32.39 11.11
N SER A 500 -6.13 33.43 10.52
CA SER A 500 -6.40 34.81 10.96
C SER A 500 -7.89 35.16 10.81
N ALA A 501 -8.39 36.08 11.62
CA ALA A 501 -9.83 36.41 11.65
C ALA A 501 -10.40 36.78 10.28
N ASP A 502 -9.64 37.51 9.46
CA ASP A 502 -10.07 37.91 8.11
C ASP A 502 -10.09 36.72 7.14
N ALA A 503 -9.09 35.84 7.23
CA ALA A 503 -9.00 34.64 6.42
C ALA A 503 -10.08 33.62 6.84
N ALA A 504 -10.33 33.44 8.13
CA ALA A 504 -11.41 32.61 8.66
C ALA A 504 -12.79 33.07 8.16
N ALA A 505 -13.07 34.38 8.20
CA ALA A 505 -14.32 34.92 7.69
C ALA A 505 -14.48 34.68 6.17
N ALA A 506 -13.39 34.83 5.40
CA ALA A 506 -13.38 34.56 3.97
C ALA A 506 -13.57 33.06 3.66
N ALA A 507 -12.86 32.16 4.37
CA ALA A 507 -12.95 30.72 4.22
C ALA A 507 -14.37 30.21 4.53
N ASN A 508 -14.97 30.68 5.64
CA ASN A 508 -16.34 30.34 6.01
C ASN A 508 -17.37 30.84 4.98
N ALA A 509 -17.15 32.00 4.36
CA ALA A 509 -18.02 32.50 3.30
C ALA A 509 -17.94 31.64 2.03
N VAL A 510 -16.80 31.00 1.77
CA VAL A 510 -16.63 30.03 0.69
C VAL A 510 -17.36 28.72 1.04
N VAL A 511 -17.15 28.18 2.26
CA VAL A 511 -17.82 26.94 2.73
C VAL A 511 -19.33 27.05 2.64
N ALA A 512 -19.91 28.21 2.99
CA ALA A 512 -21.35 28.46 2.91
C ALA A 512 -21.95 28.33 1.49
N GLN A 513 -21.10 28.29 0.45
CA GLN A 513 -21.52 28.15 -0.95
C GLN A 513 -21.18 26.75 -1.50
N MET A 514 -20.46 25.90 -0.76
CA MET A 514 -20.07 24.57 -1.18
C MET A 514 -21.24 23.60 -1.17
N THR A 515 -21.26 22.74 -2.19
CA THR A 515 -22.01 21.49 -2.13
C THR A 515 -21.22 20.44 -1.34
N HIS A 516 -21.86 19.35 -0.97
CA HIS A 516 -21.16 18.22 -0.30
C HIS A 516 -20.00 17.65 -1.18
N HIS A 517 -20.19 17.66 -2.49
CA HIS A 517 -19.12 17.27 -3.44
C HIS A 517 -17.92 18.25 -3.41
N ASP A 518 -18.19 19.57 -3.31
CA ASP A 518 -17.12 20.57 -3.22
C ASP A 518 -16.33 20.43 -1.90
N VAL A 519 -17.01 20.17 -0.77
CA VAL A 519 -16.35 19.88 0.50
C VAL A 519 -15.40 18.68 0.36
N ARG A 520 -15.89 17.57 -0.21
CA ARG A 520 -15.08 16.38 -0.46
C ARG A 520 -13.87 16.65 -1.34
N LYS A 521 -14.04 17.39 -2.42
CA LYS A 521 -12.93 17.80 -3.29
C LYS A 521 -11.90 18.64 -2.54
N THR A 522 -12.36 19.53 -1.64
CA THR A 522 -11.45 20.31 -0.80
C THR A 522 -10.65 19.41 0.14
N LEU A 523 -11.31 18.45 0.80
CA LEU A 523 -10.65 17.49 1.69
C LEU A 523 -9.62 16.62 0.92
N TRP A 524 -9.95 16.14 -0.26
CA TRP A 524 -9.00 15.44 -1.12
C TRP A 524 -7.85 16.32 -1.57
N GLY A 525 -8.10 17.59 -1.91
CA GLY A 525 -7.07 18.56 -2.25
C GLY A 525 -6.11 18.83 -1.09
N ILE A 526 -6.60 18.88 0.16
CA ILE A 526 -5.76 18.96 1.35
C ILE A 526 -4.84 17.72 1.45
N GLN A 527 -5.39 16.53 1.24
CA GLN A 527 -4.59 15.29 1.24
C GLN A 527 -3.52 15.30 0.16
N ASP A 528 -3.84 15.76 -1.07
CA ASP A 528 -2.86 15.87 -2.15
C ASP A 528 -1.71 16.81 -1.78
N ILE A 529 -2.02 17.95 -1.15
CA ILE A 529 -1.02 18.88 -0.65
C ILE A 529 -0.12 18.17 0.38
N ALA A 530 -0.73 17.54 1.35
CA ALA A 530 -0.01 16.88 2.43
C ALA A 530 0.90 15.75 1.91
N MET A 531 0.45 14.95 0.94
CA MET A 531 1.26 13.90 0.31
C MET A 531 2.44 14.48 -0.49
N ASN A 532 2.24 15.57 -1.22
CA ASN A 532 3.31 16.22 -1.98
C ASN A 532 4.37 16.88 -1.09
N LEU A 533 4.01 17.31 0.11
CA LEU A 533 4.94 17.84 1.10
C LEU A 533 5.87 16.76 1.67
N GLY A 534 5.49 15.48 1.58
CA GLY A 534 6.18 14.34 2.18
C GLY A 534 7.10 13.56 1.30
N GLY A 535 7.17 13.86 0.08
CA GLY A 535 7.86 13.03 -0.91
C GLY A 535 6.85 12.17 -1.70
N PRO A 536 7.30 11.14 -2.43
CA PRO A 536 6.48 10.40 -3.38
C PRO A 536 5.53 9.38 -2.73
N GLU A 537 4.93 9.68 -1.59
CA GLU A 537 3.77 8.90 -1.12
C GLU A 537 2.57 9.27 -2.01
N ALA A 538 2.21 8.36 -2.90
CA ALA A 538 1.01 8.49 -3.70
C ALA A 538 -0.20 7.97 -2.91
N ARG A 539 -1.42 8.41 -3.24
CA ARG A 539 -2.69 7.85 -2.71
C ARG A 539 -2.77 6.31 -2.83
N ALA A 540 -1.90 5.71 -3.65
CA ALA A 540 -1.87 4.28 -3.89
C ALA A 540 -1.58 3.43 -2.65
N SER A 541 -0.93 3.97 -1.59
CA SER A 541 -0.58 3.18 -0.40
C SER A 541 -0.46 4.04 0.86
N SER A 542 -1.15 3.63 1.94
CA SER A 542 -1.08 4.27 3.27
C SER A 542 -0.20 3.46 4.22
N THR A 543 0.92 4.03 4.63
CA THR A 543 1.82 3.45 5.63
C THR A 543 1.13 3.37 7.01
N THR A 544 0.35 4.39 7.40
CA THR A 544 -0.38 4.37 8.68
C THR A 544 -1.38 3.23 8.73
N MET A 545 -2.17 3.02 7.67
CA MET A 545 -3.09 1.88 7.58
C MET A 545 -2.35 0.55 7.62
N GLN A 546 -1.21 0.44 6.91
CA GLN A 546 -0.37 -0.75 6.93
C GLN A 546 0.05 -1.12 8.36
N PHE A 547 0.53 -0.14 9.13
CA PHE A 547 0.94 -0.39 10.51
C PHE A 547 -0.24 -0.60 11.45
N ALA A 548 -1.38 0.06 11.27
CA ALA A 548 -2.57 -0.20 12.05
C ALA A 548 -2.98 -1.68 11.96
N VAL A 549 -3.04 -2.24 10.74
CA VAL A 549 -3.34 -3.66 10.53
C VAL A 549 -2.22 -4.57 11.06
N ASN A 550 -0.96 -4.32 10.70
CA ASN A 550 0.15 -5.19 11.09
C ASN A 550 0.35 -5.24 12.60
N CYS A 551 0.19 -4.11 13.30
CA CYS A 551 0.30 -4.06 14.75
C CYS A 551 -0.85 -4.76 15.47
N ALA A 552 -2.05 -4.71 14.87
CA ALA A 552 -3.23 -5.37 15.44
C ALA A 552 -3.26 -6.89 15.18
N GLU A 553 -2.70 -7.37 14.05
CA GLU A 553 -2.95 -8.71 13.51
C GLU A 553 -1.70 -9.56 13.27
N ASP A 554 -0.51 -8.97 13.12
CA ASP A 554 0.73 -9.71 12.80
C ASP A 554 1.73 -9.72 13.96
N THR A 555 2.27 -8.54 14.29
CA THR A 555 3.28 -8.40 15.36
C THR A 555 2.69 -8.70 16.73
N ALA A 556 1.38 -8.62 16.86
CA ALA A 556 0.63 -8.92 18.07
C ALA A 556 0.76 -10.38 18.52
N PHE A 557 0.89 -11.31 17.56
CA PHE A 557 0.84 -12.75 17.79
C PHE A 557 2.19 -13.45 17.58
N THR A 558 3.27 -12.69 17.47
CA THR A 558 4.64 -13.20 17.29
C THR A 558 5.60 -12.36 18.10
N THR A 559 6.60 -12.97 18.71
CA THR A 559 7.66 -12.26 19.43
C THR A 559 8.93 -12.12 18.57
N PRO A 560 9.80 -11.11 18.86
CA PRO A 560 11.11 -11.01 18.19
C PRO A 560 11.97 -12.26 18.34
N GLU A 561 11.86 -12.95 19.47
CA GLU A 561 12.57 -14.21 19.76
C GLU A 561 12.07 -15.33 18.86
N GLU A 562 10.76 -15.49 18.69
CA GLU A 562 10.14 -16.49 17.81
C GLU A 562 10.50 -16.23 16.35
N ALA A 563 10.41 -14.97 15.90
CA ALA A 563 10.82 -14.58 14.55
C ALA A 563 12.30 -14.92 14.29
N ARG A 564 13.20 -14.58 15.21
CA ARG A 564 14.63 -14.93 15.09
C ARG A 564 14.88 -16.45 15.13
N ALA A 565 14.15 -17.19 15.96
CA ALA A 565 14.26 -18.65 16.02
C ALA A 565 13.81 -19.28 14.70
N TYR A 566 12.73 -18.77 14.12
CA TYR A 566 12.25 -19.19 12.80
C TYR A 566 13.28 -18.93 11.68
N LEU A 567 13.88 -17.74 11.64
CA LEU A 567 14.94 -17.40 10.69
C LEU A 567 16.14 -18.36 10.79
N LYS A 568 16.58 -18.68 12.02
CA LYS A 568 17.70 -19.60 12.27
C LYS A 568 17.41 -21.05 11.89
N ALA A 569 16.14 -21.46 11.93
CA ALA A 569 15.72 -22.81 11.58
C ALA A 569 15.57 -23.02 10.06
N SER A 570 15.72 -21.98 9.24
CA SER A 570 15.61 -22.10 7.79
C SER A 570 16.74 -22.96 7.19
N PRO A 571 16.53 -23.63 6.05
CA PRO A 571 17.59 -24.39 5.36
C PRO A 571 18.80 -23.55 4.94
N PHE A 572 18.59 -22.24 4.75
CA PHE A 572 19.61 -21.27 4.34
C PHE A 572 19.63 -20.06 5.30
N PRO A 573 20.05 -20.24 6.57
CA PRO A 573 19.98 -19.16 7.56
C PRO A 573 20.79 -17.92 7.17
N GLN A 574 21.92 -18.09 6.46
CA GLN A 574 22.74 -16.99 5.99
C GLN A 574 22.00 -16.06 5.04
N LEU A 575 21.04 -16.59 4.28
CA LEU A 575 20.23 -15.83 3.33
C LEU A 575 19.30 -14.83 4.03
N VAL A 576 18.89 -15.08 5.26
CA VAL A 576 17.80 -14.35 5.93
C VAL A 576 18.21 -13.66 7.24
N LEU A 577 19.32 -14.04 7.87
CA LEU A 577 19.71 -13.53 9.19
C LEU A 577 20.00 -12.03 9.22
N PHE A 578 20.49 -11.44 8.12
CA PHE A 578 20.72 -9.99 8.05
C PHE A 578 19.42 -9.17 8.11
N SER A 579 18.27 -9.77 7.85
CA SER A 579 16.97 -9.11 7.97
C SER A 579 16.44 -9.09 9.43
N ALA A 580 17.16 -9.69 10.38
CA ALA A 580 16.72 -9.77 11.77
C ALA A 580 16.59 -8.39 12.43
N GLU A 581 17.47 -7.45 12.10
CA GLU A 581 17.41 -6.05 12.59
C GLU A 581 16.18 -5.32 12.06
N THR A 582 15.83 -5.55 10.78
CA THR A 582 14.61 -5.01 10.18
C THR A 582 13.37 -5.56 10.87
N ASN A 583 13.36 -6.85 11.22
CA ASN A 583 12.26 -7.45 11.98
C ASN A 583 12.11 -6.82 13.38
N ASP A 584 13.22 -6.56 14.09
CA ASP A 584 13.16 -5.89 15.40
C ASP A 584 12.55 -4.47 15.29
N SER A 585 12.83 -3.76 14.20
CA SER A 585 12.23 -2.43 13.95
C SER A 585 10.73 -2.48 13.72
N LEU A 586 10.20 -3.56 13.11
CA LEU A 586 8.75 -3.74 12.92
C LEU A 586 8.03 -3.85 14.27
N PHE A 587 8.55 -4.62 15.21
CA PHE A 587 7.96 -4.72 16.55
C PHE A 587 7.99 -3.37 17.29
N LYS A 588 9.10 -2.66 17.20
CA LYS A 588 9.23 -1.32 17.80
C LYS A 588 8.28 -0.30 17.17
N SER A 589 7.93 -0.45 15.88
CA SER A 589 7.00 0.43 15.18
C SER A 589 5.56 0.35 15.69
N CYS A 590 5.23 -0.64 16.52
CA CYS A 590 3.88 -0.85 17.04
C CYS A 590 3.67 -0.31 18.47
N GLU A 591 4.64 0.37 19.06
CA GLU A 591 4.58 0.76 20.48
C GLU A 591 3.42 1.72 20.79
N PHE A 592 3.05 2.58 19.83
CA PHE A 592 1.97 3.57 19.99
C PHE A 592 0.72 3.25 19.17
N TYR A 593 0.73 2.15 18.42
CA TYR A 593 -0.47 1.69 17.74
C TYR A 593 -1.45 1.02 18.72
N PRO A 594 -2.74 0.91 18.34
CA PRO A 594 -3.76 0.30 19.18
C PRO A 594 -3.39 -1.11 19.61
N LYS A 595 -4.04 -1.57 20.69
CA LYS A 595 -3.84 -2.92 21.22
C LYS A 595 -4.18 -3.99 20.19
N PRO A 596 -3.53 -5.17 20.29
CA PRO A 596 -3.85 -6.33 19.47
C PRO A 596 -5.34 -6.69 19.52
N LEU A 597 -5.86 -7.19 18.40
CA LEU A 597 -7.16 -7.84 18.37
C LEU A 597 -7.12 -9.14 19.22
N ASP A 598 -8.29 -9.71 19.47
CA ASP A 598 -8.39 -11.01 20.16
C ASP A 598 -7.66 -12.11 19.35
N GLU A 599 -6.95 -13.02 20.04
CA GLU A 599 -6.19 -14.11 19.39
C GLU A 599 -7.05 -14.98 18.45
N SER A 600 -8.35 -15.07 18.67
CA SER A 600 -9.26 -15.82 17.79
C SER A 600 -9.28 -15.27 16.36
N VAL A 601 -8.90 -14.01 16.17
CA VAL A 601 -8.79 -13.36 14.87
C VAL A 601 -7.69 -14.01 14.02
N ALA A 602 -6.59 -14.43 14.63
CA ALA A 602 -5.50 -15.13 13.96
C ALA A 602 -5.80 -16.62 13.68
N ALA A 603 -6.94 -17.16 14.13
CA ALA A 603 -7.25 -18.57 13.88
C ALA A 603 -7.47 -18.85 12.38
N PRO A 604 -7.06 -20.03 11.86
CA PRO A 604 -7.36 -20.43 10.49
C PRO A 604 -8.85 -20.41 10.18
N VAL A 605 -9.22 -20.05 8.94
CA VAL A 605 -10.61 -20.00 8.51
C VAL A 605 -11.05 -21.34 7.93
N MET A 606 -11.89 -22.06 8.68
CA MET A 606 -12.54 -23.28 8.20
C MET A 606 -13.79 -22.91 7.41
N SER A 607 -13.91 -23.34 6.13
CA SER A 607 -15.01 -22.91 5.28
C SER A 607 -15.45 -23.96 4.26
N ASP A 608 -16.77 -23.96 3.99
CA ASP A 608 -17.41 -24.70 2.90
C ASP A 608 -17.52 -23.86 1.61
N ILE A 609 -17.23 -22.58 1.67
CA ILE A 609 -17.31 -21.66 0.52
C ILE A 609 -16.29 -22.09 -0.54
N PRO A 610 -16.74 -22.35 -1.79
CA PRO A 610 -15.83 -22.72 -2.86
C PRO A 610 -14.73 -21.67 -3.04
N THR A 611 -13.47 -22.11 -3.01
CA THR A 611 -12.31 -21.22 -3.04
C THR A 611 -11.29 -21.71 -4.06
N LEU A 612 -10.86 -20.82 -4.95
CA LEU A 612 -9.78 -21.04 -5.90
C LEU A 612 -8.53 -20.33 -5.38
N VAL A 613 -7.44 -21.06 -5.22
CA VAL A 613 -6.16 -20.52 -4.73
C VAL A 613 -5.16 -20.51 -5.87
N PHE A 614 -4.70 -19.34 -6.26
CA PHE A 614 -3.56 -19.11 -7.14
C PHE A 614 -2.31 -18.91 -6.31
N GLN A 615 -1.24 -19.57 -6.68
CA GLN A 615 0.04 -19.43 -6.00
C GLN A 615 1.19 -19.54 -6.98
N SER A 616 2.20 -18.70 -6.80
CA SER A 616 3.38 -18.66 -7.65
C SER A 616 4.61 -19.23 -6.94
N ALA A 617 5.39 -20.06 -7.65
CA ALA A 617 6.55 -20.75 -7.07
C ALA A 617 7.71 -19.82 -6.71
N LEU A 618 7.77 -18.63 -7.31
CA LEU A 618 8.78 -17.61 -7.04
C LEU A 618 8.30 -16.52 -6.08
N ASP A 619 7.12 -16.69 -5.46
CA ASP A 619 6.57 -15.72 -4.52
C ASP A 619 7.37 -15.70 -3.21
N VAL A 620 8.00 -14.56 -2.92
CA VAL A 620 8.78 -14.33 -1.69
C VAL A 620 8.00 -13.55 -0.63
N GLN A 621 6.79 -13.10 -0.94
CA GLN A 621 5.93 -12.36 -0.01
C GLN A 621 4.93 -13.30 0.66
N THR A 622 4.27 -14.13 -0.13
CA THR A 622 3.31 -15.15 0.32
C THR A 622 3.72 -16.51 -0.27
N PRO A 623 4.62 -17.26 0.39
CA PRO A 623 5.22 -18.46 -0.18
C PRO A 623 4.23 -19.62 -0.32
N LEU A 624 4.58 -20.63 -1.13
CA LEU A 624 3.76 -21.82 -1.43
C LEU A 624 3.18 -22.49 -0.18
N SER A 625 3.98 -22.58 0.88
CA SER A 625 3.57 -23.25 2.12
C SER A 625 2.34 -22.60 2.77
N TRP A 626 2.12 -21.31 2.56
CA TRP A 626 0.95 -20.59 3.10
C TRP A 626 -0.33 -20.94 2.35
N ALA A 627 -0.28 -21.00 1.02
CA ALA A 627 -1.42 -21.48 0.22
C ALA A 627 -1.81 -22.91 0.59
N GLN A 628 -0.83 -23.79 0.83
CA GLN A 628 -1.07 -25.17 1.28
C GLN A 628 -1.75 -25.22 2.65
N ALA A 629 -1.37 -24.33 3.58
CA ALA A 629 -2.01 -24.21 4.88
C ALA A 629 -3.48 -23.80 4.76
N ILE A 630 -3.79 -22.82 3.89
CA ILE A 630 -5.18 -22.40 3.61
C ILE A 630 -6.00 -23.55 3.01
N LEU A 631 -5.47 -24.24 2.00
CA LEU A 631 -6.16 -25.36 1.35
C LEU A 631 -6.52 -26.47 2.34
N ALA A 632 -5.72 -26.69 3.37
CA ALA A 632 -6.00 -27.68 4.40
C ALA A 632 -7.23 -27.34 5.28
N THR A 633 -7.70 -26.10 5.26
CA THR A 633 -8.86 -25.63 6.02
C THR A 633 -10.14 -25.45 5.18
N LEU A 634 -10.07 -25.69 3.87
CA LEU A 634 -11.17 -25.54 2.93
C LEU A 634 -11.77 -26.89 2.54
N ASN A 635 -13.09 -27.05 2.68
CA ASN A 635 -13.78 -28.26 2.24
C ASN A 635 -13.94 -28.33 0.70
N THR A 636 -13.98 -27.16 0.04
CA THR A 636 -14.06 -27.03 -1.42
C THR A 636 -12.98 -26.05 -1.89
N GLY A 637 -11.74 -26.51 -1.91
CA GLY A 637 -10.56 -25.75 -2.35
C GLY A 637 -9.99 -26.28 -3.66
N TYR A 638 -9.70 -25.40 -4.61
CA TYR A 638 -9.01 -25.71 -5.87
C TYR A 638 -7.67 -24.95 -5.89
N TYR A 639 -6.65 -25.54 -6.49
CA TYR A 639 -5.30 -25.01 -6.49
C TYR A 639 -4.69 -24.90 -7.88
N VAL A 640 -4.06 -23.78 -8.17
CA VAL A 640 -3.28 -23.56 -9.39
C VAL A 640 -1.92 -23.00 -9.02
N GLU A 641 -0.86 -23.66 -9.49
CA GLU A 641 0.51 -23.23 -9.30
C GLU A 641 1.12 -22.68 -10.59
N TRP A 642 1.82 -21.55 -10.46
CA TRP A 642 2.54 -20.89 -11.53
C TRP A 642 4.04 -21.06 -11.33
N PRO A 643 4.73 -21.88 -12.13
CA PRO A 643 6.13 -22.27 -11.87
C PRO A 643 7.15 -21.12 -11.95
N ASN A 644 6.95 -20.14 -12.85
CA ASN A 644 7.91 -19.07 -13.13
C ASN A 644 7.46 -17.68 -12.69
N MET A 645 6.31 -17.56 -12.05
CA MET A 645 5.79 -16.26 -11.59
C MET A 645 6.17 -15.97 -10.15
N GLY A 646 6.29 -14.68 -9.85
CA GLY A 646 6.40 -14.17 -8.49
C GLY A 646 5.05 -13.78 -7.89
N HIS A 647 5.05 -12.84 -6.95
CA HIS A 647 3.88 -12.44 -6.16
C HIS A 647 2.73 -11.93 -7.04
N ILE A 648 1.52 -12.46 -6.87
CA ILE A 648 0.27 -12.17 -7.61
C ILE A 648 0.36 -12.60 -9.08
N ALA A 649 -0.20 -13.77 -9.38
CA ALA A 649 -0.16 -14.34 -10.72
C ALA A 649 -0.95 -13.51 -11.73
N THR A 650 -2.15 -13.02 -11.37
CA THR A 650 -2.99 -12.20 -12.26
C THR A 650 -2.34 -10.86 -12.63
N GLY A 651 -1.50 -10.32 -11.77
CA GLY A 651 -0.71 -9.10 -12.06
C GLY A 651 0.49 -9.35 -12.99
N LYS A 652 0.79 -10.60 -13.36
CA LYS A 652 1.96 -11.01 -14.18
C LYS A 652 1.62 -11.88 -15.38
N ASP A 653 0.41 -12.41 -15.43
CA ASP A 653 -0.04 -13.29 -16.52
C ASP A 653 -0.44 -12.47 -17.76
N TYR A 654 0.49 -12.30 -18.67
CA TYR A 654 0.27 -11.64 -19.97
C TYR A 654 -0.52 -12.48 -20.97
N HIS A 655 -0.70 -13.79 -20.69
CA HIS A 655 -1.37 -14.72 -21.59
C HIS A 655 -2.85 -14.88 -21.28
N GLY A 656 -3.31 -14.36 -20.12
CA GLY A 656 -4.70 -14.34 -19.71
C GLY A 656 -5.24 -15.68 -19.17
N CYS A 657 -4.37 -16.66 -18.94
CA CYS A 657 -4.76 -17.96 -18.41
C CYS A 657 -5.36 -17.85 -17.00
N ALA A 658 -4.82 -16.97 -16.15
CA ALA A 658 -5.32 -16.77 -14.79
C ALA A 658 -6.74 -16.18 -14.79
N GLY A 659 -6.99 -15.19 -15.66
CA GLY A 659 -8.33 -14.63 -15.86
C GLY A 659 -9.35 -15.67 -16.38
N ASP A 660 -8.95 -16.49 -17.37
CA ASP A 660 -9.81 -17.55 -17.93
C ASP A 660 -10.17 -18.60 -16.86
N ILE A 661 -9.20 -19.03 -16.06
CA ILE A 661 -9.43 -19.99 -14.96
C ILE A 661 -10.36 -19.37 -13.90
N ALA A 662 -10.11 -18.13 -13.49
CA ALA A 662 -10.93 -17.43 -12.52
C ALA A 662 -12.36 -17.21 -13.03
N ALA A 663 -12.55 -16.80 -14.28
CA ALA A 663 -13.87 -16.61 -14.89
C ALA A 663 -14.64 -17.93 -14.94
N ALA A 664 -14.00 -19.02 -15.37
CA ALA A 664 -14.61 -20.35 -15.42
C ALA A 664 -15.01 -20.87 -14.03
N PHE A 665 -14.18 -20.64 -13.02
CA PHE A 665 -14.47 -20.98 -11.62
C PHE A 665 -15.67 -20.18 -11.11
N LEU A 666 -15.68 -18.87 -11.29
CA LEU A 666 -16.75 -17.99 -10.83
C LEU A 666 -18.10 -18.30 -11.50
N ASP A 667 -18.11 -18.85 -12.70
CA ASP A 667 -19.33 -19.29 -13.37
C ASP A 667 -19.90 -20.58 -12.75
N ASN A 668 -19.06 -21.48 -12.26
CA ASN A 668 -19.48 -22.70 -11.60
C ASN A 668 -18.52 -23.11 -10.47
N PRO A 669 -18.58 -22.44 -9.31
CA PRO A 669 -17.59 -22.63 -8.24
C PRO A 669 -17.68 -24.00 -7.54
N ALA A 670 -18.73 -24.76 -7.77
CA ALA A 670 -18.85 -26.15 -7.29
C ALA A 670 -18.04 -27.16 -8.12
N ARG A 671 -17.47 -26.72 -9.24
CA ARG A 671 -16.71 -27.58 -10.16
C ARG A 671 -15.28 -27.04 -10.31
N GLU A 672 -14.31 -27.96 -10.23
CA GLU A 672 -12.91 -27.64 -10.53
C GLU A 672 -12.76 -27.07 -11.96
N PRO A 673 -12.15 -25.88 -12.10
CA PRO A 673 -11.91 -25.28 -13.41
C PRO A 673 -10.82 -26.05 -14.17
N ASN A 674 -10.81 -25.90 -15.51
CA ASN A 674 -9.70 -26.43 -16.32
C ASN A 674 -8.47 -25.55 -16.14
N THR A 675 -7.41 -26.12 -15.58
CA THR A 675 -6.15 -25.40 -15.28
C THR A 675 -5.01 -25.75 -16.27
N SER A 676 -5.32 -26.42 -17.37
CA SER A 676 -4.29 -26.94 -18.31
C SER A 676 -3.42 -25.84 -18.94
N CYS A 677 -3.92 -24.63 -19.12
CA CYS A 677 -3.15 -23.50 -19.64
C CYS A 677 -1.97 -23.14 -18.73
N ALA A 678 -2.14 -23.24 -17.40
CA ALA A 678 -1.06 -22.94 -16.44
C ALA A 678 0.13 -23.91 -16.51
N GLN A 679 0.01 -25.00 -17.28
CA GLN A 679 1.08 -25.97 -17.52
C GLN A 679 1.82 -25.72 -18.85
N GLY A 680 1.52 -24.62 -19.54
CA GLY A 680 2.18 -24.23 -20.79
C GLY A 680 3.67 -23.99 -20.65
N GLU A 681 4.41 -24.10 -21.78
CA GLU A 681 5.85 -23.85 -21.82
C GLU A 681 6.22 -22.40 -21.45
N GLU A 682 5.31 -21.46 -21.65
CA GLU A 682 5.45 -20.05 -21.29
C GLU A 682 5.54 -19.83 -19.78
N TYR A 683 5.01 -20.76 -18.98
CA TYR A 683 5.02 -20.69 -17.52
C TYR A 683 6.12 -21.51 -16.86
N ARG A 684 7.11 -22.01 -17.64
CA ARG A 684 8.25 -22.77 -17.12
C ARG A 684 9.50 -21.89 -17.00
N LEU A 685 10.32 -22.17 -16.01
CA LEU A 685 11.67 -21.60 -15.94
C LEU A 685 12.53 -22.11 -17.10
N LYS A 686 13.30 -21.20 -17.71
CA LYS A 686 14.21 -21.48 -18.80
C LYS A 686 15.64 -21.31 -18.31
N PHE A 687 16.19 -22.36 -17.76
CA PHE A 687 17.51 -22.32 -17.14
C PHE A 687 18.65 -22.06 -18.15
N VAL A 688 19.56 -21.16 -17.76
CA VAL A 688 20.78 -20.92 -18.51
C VAL A 688 21.76 -22.06 -18.22
N LEU A 689 22.16 -22.77 -19.26
CA LEU A 689 23.13 -23.89 -19.19
C LEU A 689 24.56 -23.37 -19.38
N PRO A 690 25.60 -24.07 -18.87
CA PRO A 690 27.00 -23.76 -19.18
C PRO A 690 27.28 -23.99 -20.67
N GLU A 691 28.19 -23.19 -21.26
CA GLU A 691 28.64 -23.36 -22.66
C GLU A 691 29.48 -24.63 -22.85
#